data_1e2e956a6523e58a934f2e2acae4f6c9
#
_entry.id   1e2e956a6523e58a934f2e2acae4f6c9
#
_cell.length_a   1.000
_cell.length_b   1.000
_cell.length_c   1.000
_cell.angle_alpha   90.00
_cell.angle_beta   90.00
_cell.angle_gamma   90.00
#
_symmetry.space_group_name_H-M   'P 1'
#
loop_
_entity.id
_entity.type
_entity.pdbx_description
1 polymer ?
#
loop_
_entity_poly.entity_id
_entity_poly.type
_entity_poly.pdbx_seq_one_letter_code
_entity_poly.pdbx_strand_id
1 'polypeptide(L)'
;MKLLVLDGNSLVNRAFFGIKVLTTKDGRFTNAIYGFMNILLNLLKAHEPDEVAIAWDLKAPTFRHKMYDGYKATRHGMPPELAQQMPVLKQLLADLGFVSVSCEGWEADDILGTLAAACAARKDDCLLATGDRDSLQLASETTTILLATNKETIPMDPQAVREKYGVEPRQLIEVKSLMGDSSDNIPGVAGIGEKTALMLVQNFGTLDGVYAHIDDPRIKPGMRAKLNAHKAEAELSRTLGTIVCEAPIETAPGSYARQPGDPAAAAKLLSELEIQTLIPRLGLTEAKAAPRRELPVHAAEAMPLLAEGDYYVAMRPATTKKEGVHNVIDTPSCWYAVQNEQVFALEEARLTTLLDDAAVRLHAFDSAPLYAMAFAAGGEGKSICEDGKLAAYLLNPSARDYLVSTLADAYGIEGEFACPEFPDAGLLIPLMQRMNAQVDQQGMRKLMDEIEFPLAQVLADMTHTGVLVDEEGIRSFGEMLRTELEGCLDRIYEAVGYEFNLNSPKQLGEALFDKLGLPPRKKTRSGYSTDAETLESLQNYSPVVSDILQYRLYQKLNSTYVEGLLKVIGPDGRIHSNFLQTEARTGRLSSTEPNLQNIPIRTELGSRMRAFFVAPEGCELVDADYSQIELRLLAHASGDEAMREAFLQGRDIHRSTAAKMYHIPDEEVTPALRSSAKAINFGIMYGKGAFSLSRDLGISVKEADAFLKNYLDTFPGVDGYMRSTIADAKEKGYVSTLFGRRRALPELSSTNFQVRSGGERMARNTPIQGTAADIIKLAMVRVWRRLRAEGMQSRLILTVHDELIVEAPEAEAARAAEILQHEMEHCVNYSVPLSVEAKIGRNWLQAH
;
A
#
# COMPACT_ATOMS: atom_id res chain seq x y z
N MET A 1 18.17 -13.63 38.54
CA MET A 1 17.46 -12.46 37.99
C MET A 1 17.81 -12.35 36.52
N LYS A 2 16.83 -11.91 35.67
CA LYS A 2 17.01 -11.81 34.23
C LYS A 2 16.87 -10.32 33.81
N LEU A 3 17.95 -9.70 33.36
CA LEU A 3 17.97 -8.32 32.87
C LEU A 3 17.95 -8.30 31.34
N LEU A 4 16.99 -7.58 30.74
CA LEU A 4 16.97 -7.27 29.31
C LEU A 4 17.52 -5.85 29.10
N VAL A 5 18.59 -5.72 28.32
CA VAL A 5 19.16 -4.42 27.93
C VAL A 5 18.94 -4.19 26.43
N LEU A 6 18.31 -3.10 26.07
CA LEU A 6 18.10 -2.71 24.68
C LEU A 6 19.09 -1.63 24.26
N ASP A 7 19.74 -1.83 23.14
CA ASP A 7 20.42 -0.77 22.41
C ASP A 7 19.38 0.11 21.69
N GLY A 8 19.00 1.21 22.33
CA GLY A 8 17.94 2.09 21.86
C GLY A 8 18.21 2.68 20.49
N ASN A 9 19.44 3.13 20.23
CA ASN A 9 19.81 3.75 18.96
C ASN A 9 19.80 2.75 17.81
N SER A 10 20.39 1.58 18.01
CA SER A 10 20.45 0.53 17.00
C SER A 10 19.04 0.03 16.64
N LEU A 11 18.20 -0.26 17.65
CA LEU A 11 16.85 -0.79 17.43
C LEU A 11 15.89 0.24 16.83
N VAL A 12 15.99 1.53 17.20
CA VAL A 12 15.14 2.57 16.61
C VAL A 12 15.50 2.86 15.15
N ASN A 13 16.80 2.87 14.81
CA ASN A 13 17.24 2.98 13.42
C ASN A 13 16.72 1.81 12.59
N ARG A 14 16.82 0.61 13.15
CA ARG A 14 16.30 -0.59 12.51
C ARG A 14 14.78 -0.51 12.28
N ALA A 15 14.02 -0.08 13.28
CA ALA A 15 12.58 0.12 13.16
C ALA A 15 12.25 1.13 12.06
N PHE A 16 12.98 2.26 12.03
CA PHE A 16 12.80 3.31 11.04
C PHE A 16 13.01 2.84 9.58
N PHE A 17 14.11 2.12 9.33
CA PHE A 17 14.41 1.63 7.98
C PHE A 17 13.71 0.31 7.62
N GLY A 18 13.26 -0.45 8.61
CA GLY A 18 12.59 -1.74 8.42
C GLY A 18 11.09 -1.65 8.13
N ILE A 19 10.46 -0.55 8.50
CA ILE A 19 9.02 -0.32 8.33
C ILE A 19 8.80 0.80 7.30
N LYS A 20 7.79 0.63 6.45
CA LYS A 20 7.38 1.70 5.53
C LYS A 20 7.07 2.97 6.34
N VAL A 21 7.30 4.12 5.72
CA VAL A 21 6.98 5.41 6.34
C VAL A 21 5.52 5.42 6.79
N LEU A 22 5.31 5.66 8.07
CA LEU A 22 4.01 5.90 8.69
C LEU A 22 3.99 7.32 9.20
N THR A 23 2.90 8.02 8.95
CA THR A 23 2.67 9.37 9.43
C THR A 23 1.27 9.50 10.00
N THR A 24 1.12 10.36 10.99
CA THR A 24 -0.19 10.85 11.42
C THR A 24 -0.81 11.75 10.35
N LYS A 25 -2.08 12.07 10.48
CA LYS A 25 -2.80 12.97 9.56
C LYS A 25 -2.20 14.39 9.50
N ASP A 26 -1.63 14.86 10.59
CA ASP A 26 -0.92 16.14 10.67
C ASP A 26 0.54 16.07 10.18
N GLY A 27 0.96 14.91 9.64
CA GLY A 27 2.25 14.73 9.00
C GLY A 27 3.41 14.36 9.92
N ARG A 28 3.19 14.07 11.21
CA ARG A 28 4.23 13.58 12.12
C ARG A 28 4.61 12.13 11.78
N PHE A 29 5.90 11.84 11.68
CA PHE A 29 6.39 10.49 11.42
C PHE A 29 6.28 9.60 12.67
N THR A 30 5.82 8.35 12.50
CA THR A 30 5.54 7.42 13.61
C THR A 30 6.11 6.01 13.42
N ASN A 31 6.66 5.70 12.25
CA ASN A 31 7.16 4.37 11.90
C ASN A 31 8.26 3.84 12.83
N ALA A 32 9.17 4.71 13.28
CA ALA A 32 10.23 4.31 14.21
C ALA A 32 9.66 3.97 15.59
N ILE A 33 8.73 4.78 16.09
CA ILE A 33 8.06 4.57 17.39
C ILE A 33 7.28 3.24 17.34
N TYR A 34 6.44 3.07 16.32
CA TYR A 34 5.66 1.85 16.13
C TYR A 34 6.53 0.59 16.05
N GLY A 35 7.60 0.67 15.25
CA GLY A 35 8.51 -0.46 15.08
C GLY A 35 9.29 -0.80 16.34
N PHE A 36 9.83 0.20 17.05
CA PHE A 36 10.55 0.01 18.30
C PHE A 36 9.65 -0.63 19.37
N MET A 37 8.43 -0.11 19.53
CA MET A 37 7.47 -0.67 20.49
C MET A 37 7.09 -2.11 20.18
N ASN A 38 6.94 -2.47 18.89
CA ASN A 38 6.70 -3.86 18.49
C ASN A 38 7.89 -4.77 18.81
N ILE A 39 9.13 -4.31 18.60
CA ILE A 39 10.34 -5.07 18.97
C ILE A 39 10.35 -5.29 20.48
N LEU A 40 10.18 -4.23 21.27
CA LEU A 40 10.14 -4.29 22.73
C LEU A 40 9.08 -5.27 23.24
N LEU A 41 7.83 -5.14 22.78
CA LEU A 41 6.73 -6.02 23.20
C LEU A 41 6.99 -7.49 22.86
N ASN A 42 7.57 -7.77 21.71
CA ASN A 42 7.91 -9.14 21.32
C ASN A 42 9.02 -9.72 22.22
N LEU A 43 10.04 -8.91 22.56
CA LEU A 43 11.11 -9.32 23.46
C LEU A 43 10.60 -9.58 24.89
N LEU A 44 9.74 -8.69 25.41
CA LEU A 44 9.11 -8.87 26.71
C LEU A 44 8.30 -10.19 26.78
N LYS A 45 7.51 -10.44 25.75
CA LYS A 45 6.68 -11.66 25.66
C LYS A 45 7.50 -12.94 25.52
N ALA A 46 8.61 -12.89 24.77
CA ALA A 46 9.43 -14.06 24.49
C ALA A 46 10.34 -14.45 25.67
N HIS A 47 10.79 -13.46 26.46
CA HIS A 47 11.85 -13.69 27.44
C HIS A 47 11.42 -13.46 28.88
N GLU A 48 10.32 -12.74 29.13
CA GLU A 48 9.78 -12.43 30.47
C GLU A 48 10.87 -11.96 31.45
N PRO A 49 11.59 -10.81 31.14
CA PRO A 49 12.64 -10.32 31.97
C PRO A 49 12.11 -9.71 33.29
N ASP A 50 12.90 -9.81 34.36
CA ASP A 50 12.60 -9.18 35.64
C ASP A 50 12.82 -7.65 35.60
N GLU A 51 13.85 -7.22 34.86
CA GLU A 51 14.22 -5.80 34.67
C GLU A 51 14.49 -5.48 33.20
N VAL A 52 14.30 -4.21 32.82
CA VAL A 52 14.53 -3.72 31.45
C VAL A 52 15.27 -2.38 31.48
N ALA A 53 16.45 -2.33 30.89
CA ALA A 53 17.21 -1.12 30.66
C ALA A 53 17.22 -0.74 29.16
N ILE A 54 17.08 0.54 28.84
CA ILE A 54 17.18 1.03 27.46
C ILE A 54 18.34 2.01 27.36
N ALA A 55 19.43 1.58 26.72
CA ALA A 55 20.66 2.35 26.58
C ALA A 55 20.58 3.31 25.39
N TRP A 56 21.03 4.55 25.57
CA TRP A 56 21.03 5.59 24.55
C TRP A 56 22.40 6.27 24.42
N ASP A 57 22.84 6.47 23.17
CA ASP A 57 23.95 7.36 22.87
C ASP A 57 23.58 8.82 23.13
N LEU A 58 24.55 9.60 23.62
CA LEU A 58 24.48 11.04 23.71
C LEU A 58 25.20 11.70 22.53
N LYS A 59 24.85 12.94 22.21
CA LYS A 59 25.53 13.72 21.15
C LYS A 59 26.94 14.18 21.55
N ALA A 60 27.33 14.06 22.82
CA ALA A 60 28.64 14.45 23.31
C ALA A 60 29.74 13.52 22.73
N PRO A 61 30.95 14.06 22.45
CA PRO A 61 32.08 13.25 22.02
C PRO A 61 32.47 12.23 23.10
N THR A 62 32.67 10.97 22.68
CA THR A 62 33.12 9.89 23.56
C THR A 62 34.65 9.87 23.69
N PHE A 63 35.18 9.03 24.57
CA PHE A 63 36.64 8.86 24.69
C PHE A 63 37.28 8.35 23.40
N ARG A 64 36.54 7.59 22.54
CA ARG A 64 37.01 7.13 21.24
C ARG A 64 37.20 8.28 20.24
N HIS A 65 36.33 9.28 20.24
CA HIS A 65 36.49 10.50 19.44
C HIS A 65 37.71 11.33 19.87
N LYS A 66 38.04 11.34 21.18
CA LYS A 66 39.21 12.01 21.68
C LYS A 66 40.52 11.27 21.34
N MET A 67 40.43 9.96 21.12
CA MET A 67 41.55 9.09 20.81
C MET A 67 41.86 9.05 19.30
N TYR A 68 40.86 9.18 18.46
CA TYR A 68 41.01 9.12 17.01
C TYR A 68 40.02 10.05 16.31
N ASP A 69 40.48 11.13 15.71
CA ASP A 69 39.66 12.15 15.05
C ASP A 69 38.83 11.57 13.84
N GLY A 70 39.30 10.49 13.24
CA GLY A 70 38.61 9.80 12.16
C GLY A 70 37.41 8.91 12.61
N TYR A 71 37.27 8.68 13.93
CA TYR A 71 36.26 7.76 14.44
C TYR A 71 34.84 8.25 14.11
N LYS A 72 34.07 7.40 13.43
CA LYS A 72 32.69 7.68 12.96
C LYS A 72 32.56 8.93 12.05
N ALA A 73 33.67 9.50 11.53
CA ALA A 73 33.65 10.72 10.72
C ALA A 73 32.87 10.56 9.38
N THR A 74 32.69 9.34 8.89
CA THR A 74 31.95 9.03 7.66
C THR A 74 30.45 8.80 7.88
N ARG A 75 29.98 8.77 9.13
CA ARG A 75 28.56 8.58 9.43
C ARG A 75 27.75 9.83 9.05
N HIS A 76 26.73 9.65 8.25
CA HIS A 76 25.74 10.70 7.99
C HIS A 76 24.91 10.94 9.26
N GLY A 77 24.48 12.18 9.47
CA GLY A 77 23.60 12.53 10.60
C GLY A 77 22.28 11.77 10.58
N MET A 78 21.60 11.73 11.72
CA MET A 78 20.28 11.12 11.85
C MET A 78 19.29 11.81 10.89
N PRO A 79 18.48 11.05 10.09
CA PRO A 79 17.44 11.64 9.25
C PRO A 79 16.50 12.54 10.06
N PRO A 80 16.09 13.71 9.53
CA PRO A 80 15.17 14.61 10.24
C PRO A 80 13.88 13.94 10.69
N GLU A 81 13.36 13.01 9.88
CA GLU A 81 12.14 12.24 10.16
C GLU A 81 12.30 11.28 11.36
N LEU A 82 13.51 10.77 11.58
CA LEU A 82 13.83 9.97 12.75
C LEU A 82 14.11 10.85 13.96
N ALA A 83 14.83 11.96 13.75
CA ALA A 83 15.23 12.86 14.83
C ALA A 83 14.04 13.44 15.60
N GLN A 84 12.92 13.72 14.90
CA GLN A 84 11.68 14.19 15.55
C GLN A 84 10.94 13.10 16.33
N GLN A 85 11.11 11.82 15.99
CA GLN A 85 10.48 10.71 16.70
C GLN A 85 11.21 10.34 18.00
N MET A 86 12.52 10.63 18.12
CA MET A 86 13.35 10.24 19.26
C MET A 86 12.86 10.79 20.60
N PRO A 87 12.58 12.10 20.77
CA PRO A 87 12.10 12.63 22.05
C PRO A 87 10.72 12.06 22.41
N VAL A 88 9.86 11.86 21.42
CA VAL A 88 8.50 11.32 21.61
C VAL A 88 8.57 9.85 22.06
N LEU A 89 9.44 9.05 21.43
CA LEU A 89 9.66 7.66 21.86
C LEU A 89 10.19 7.58 23.29
N LYS A 90 11.16 8.43 23.67
CA LYS A 90 11.71 8.47 25.04
C LYS A 90 10.65 8.86 26.06
N GLN A 91 9.78 9.81 25.71
CA GLN A 91 8.64 10.20 26.55
C GLN A 91 7.67 9.02 26.74
N LEU A 92 7.27 8.36 25.64
CA LEU A 92 6.38 7.19 25.69
C LEU A 92 6.95 6.07 26.58
N LEU A 93 8.26 5.80 26.47
CA LEU A 93 8.93 4.78 27.29
C LEU A 93 8.94 5.15 28.77
N ALA A 94 9.15 6.43 29.10
CA ALA A 94 9.07 6.94 30.48
C ALA A 94 7.65 6.84 31.04
N ASP A 95 6.63 7.24 30.25
CA ASP A 95 5.21 7.13 30.63
C ASP A 95 4.78 5.67 30.83
N LEU A 96 5.41 4.72 30.09
CA LEU A 96 5.23 3.28 30.29
C LEU A 96 6.05 2.72 31.46
N GLY A 97 6.85 3.53 32.14
CA GLY A 97 7.66 3.13 33.29
C GLY A 97 8.96 2.40 32.95
N PHE A 98 9.43 2.43 31.69
CA PHE A 98 10.75 1.87 31.33
C PHE A 98 11.88 2.82 31.65
N VAL A 99 12.98 2.28 32.18
CA VAL A 99 14.13 3.05 32.59
C VAL A 99 15.10 3.22 31.43
N SER A 100 15.37 4.48 31.06
CA SER A 100 16.38 4.86 30.08
C SER A 100 17.70 5.15 30.75
N VAL A 101 18.81 4.68 30.16
CA VAL A 101 20.18 4.93 30.68
C VAL A 101 21.05 5.51 29.58
N SER A 102 21.86 6.53 29.94
CA SER A 102 22.86 7.14 29.07
C SER A 102 24.00 7.68 29.95
N CYS A 103 25.21 7.75 29.40
CA CYS A 103 26.37 8.21 30.14
C CYS A 103 27.23 9.12 29.26
N GLU A 104 27.53 10.33 29.74
CA GLU A 104 28.37 11.29 28.99
C GLU A 104 29.80 10.78 28.83
N GLY A 105 30.30 10.85 27.60
CA GLY A 105 31.62 10.36 27.24
C GLY A 105 31.72 8.87 26.93
N TRP A 106 30.58 8.11 27.03
CA TRP A 106 30.45 6.68 26.75
C TRP A 106 29.43 6.42 25.68
N GLU A 107 29.54 5.26 25.02
CA GLU A 107 28.58 4.83 24.02
C GLU A 107 27.57 3.83 24.61
N ALA A 108 26.45 3.65 23.95
CA ALA A 108 25.41 2.68 24.36
C ALA A 108 26.00 1.26 24.49
N ASP A 109 26.91 0.87 23.59
CA ASP A 109 27.57 -0.43 23.65
C ASP A 109 28.39 -0.63 24.96
N ASP A 110 29.05 0.44 25.47
CA ASP A 110 29.78 0.38 26.71
C ASP A 110 28.82 0.25 27.92
N ILE A 111 27.64 0.84 27.84
CA ILE A 111 26.56 0.65 28.82
C ILE A 111 26.10 -0.81 28.80
N LEU A 112 25.84 -1.39 27.61
CA LEU A 112 25.49 -2.80 27.45
C LEU A 112 26.56 -3.71 28.08
N GLY A 113 27.83 -3.44 27.77
CA GLY A 113 28.98 -4.20 28.32
C GLY A 113 29.08 -4.09 29.84
N THR A 114 28.85 -2.91 30.38
CA THR A 114 28.91 -2.67 31.85
C THR A 114 27.80 -3.44 32.58
N LEU A 115 26.56 -3.40 32.06
CA LEU A 115 25.45 -4.14 32.65
C LEU A 115 25.63 -5.66 32.52
N ALA A 116 26.14 -6.14 31.37
CA ALA A 116 26.49 -7.55 31.20
C ALA A 116 27.56 -8.03 32.19
N ALA A 117 28.63 -7.23 32.40
CA ALA A 117 29.67 -7.54 33.39
C ALA A 117 29.11 -7.56 34.81
N ALA A 118 28.23 -6.62 35.15
CA ALA A 118 27.58 -6.60 36.47
C ALA A 118 26.66 -7.80 36.68
N CYS A 119 25.91 -8.23 35.68
CA CYS A 119 25.12 -9.46 35.75
C CYS A 119 26.01 -10.70 35.90
N ALA A 120 27.11 -10.80 35.15
CA ALA A 120 28.05 -11.91 35.23
C ALA A 120 28.67 -12.02 36.62
N ALA A 121 29.04 -10.89 37.25
CA ALA A 121 29.58 -10.87 38.62
C ALA A 121 28.60 -11.42 39.67
N ARG A 122 27.29 -11.26 39.45
CA ARG A 122 26.20 -11.77 40.31
C ARG A 122 25.67 -13.15 39.89
N LYS A 123 26.09 -13.68 38.72
CA LYS A 123 25.53 -14.88 38.08
C LYS A 123 24.06 -14.75 37.70
N ASP A 124 23.67 -13.54 37.31
CA ASP A 124 22.36 -13.21 36.76
C ASP A 124 22.36 -13.37 35.23
N ASP A 125 21.22 -13.70 34.65
CA ASP A 125 21.08 -13.77 33.20
C ASP A 125 20.97 -12.37 32.60
N CYS A 126 21.73 -12.09 31.55
CA CYS A 126 21.70 -10.84 30.81
C CYS A 126 21.34 -11.09 29.32
N LEU A 127 20.32 -10.41 28.82
CA LEU A 127 19.91 -10.44 27.44
C LEU A 127 20.18 -9.07 26.79
N LEU A 128 21.05 -9.02 25.80
CA LEU A 128 21.41 -7.77 25.10
C LEU A 128 20.74 -7.73 23.73
N ALA A 129 19.74 -6.89 23.57
CA ALA A 129 19.02 -6.74 22.30
C ALA A 129 19.60 -5.58 21.47
N THR A 130 20.25 -5.90 20.36
CA THR A 130 20.88 -4.92 19.46
C THR A 130 20.89 -5.41 18.03
N GLY A 131 21.02 -4.51 17.06
CA GLY A 131 21.33 -4.83 15.66
C GLY A 131 22.81 -4.80 15.33
N ASP A 132 23.66 -4.40 16.29
CA ASP A 132 25.10 -4.30 16.11
C ASP A 132 25.79 -5.65 16.39
N ARG A 133 26.64 -6.07 15.44
CA ARG A 133 27.42 -7.32 15.58
C ARG A 133 28.60 -7.18 16.53
N ASP A 134 29.02 -5.97 16.84
CA ASP A 134 30.15 -5.74 17.74
C ASP A 134 29.83 -6.20 19.17
N SER A 135 28.56 -6.10 19.55
CA SER A 135 28.08 -6.59 20.83
C SER A 135 28.26 -8.12 21.00
N LEU A 136 28.49 -8.89 19.91
CA LEU A 136 28.74 -10.33 20.00
C LEU A 136 29.98 -10.68 20.82
N GLN A 137 30.94 -9.75 20.97
CA GLN A 137 32.11 -9.90 21.85
C GLN A 137 31.73 -10.08 23.33
N LEU A 138 30.51 -9.65 23.73
CA LEU A 138 30.00 -9.69 25.10
C LEU A 138 29.31 -11.03 25.45
N ALA A 139 29.08 -11.90 24.46
CA ALA A 139 28.44 -13.18 24.72
C ALA A 139 29.25 -14.03 25.71
N SER A 140 28.59 -14.57 26.74
CA SER A 140 29.18 -15.35 27.82
C SER A 140 28.19 -16.40 28.34
N GLU A 141 28.57 -17.16 29.35
CA GLU A 141 27.68 -18.14 30.01
C GLU A 141 26.41 -17.50 30.60
N THR A 142 26.48 -16.23 30.97
CA THR A 142 25.39 -15.45 31.58
C THR A 142 24.81 -14.41 30.63
N THR A 143 25.45 -14.15 29.49
CA THR A 143 25.03 -13.10 28.55
C THR A 143 24.74 -13.68 27.18
N THR A 144 23.48 -13.53 26.72
CA THR A 144 23.05 -13.87 25.37
C THR A 144 22.76 -12.59 24.58
N ILE A 145 23.31 -12.50 23.37
CA ILE A 145 23.02 -11.37 22.47
C ILE A 145 21.79 -11.71 21.62
N LEU A 146 20.75 -10.92 21.72
CA LEU A 146 19.56 -10.98 20.89
C LEU A 146 19.78 -10.14 19.64
N LEU A 147 20.44 -10.73 18.63
CA LEU A 147 20.83 -10.00 17.43
C LEU A 147 19.63 -9.79 16.52
N ALA A 148 19.18 -8.56 16.43
CA ALA A 148 18.09 -8.19 15.55
C ALA A 148 18.54 -8.23 14.09
N THR A 149 17.94 -9.09 13.23
CA THR A 149 18.18 -9.19 11.77
C THR A 149 16.98 -8.64 10.98
N ASN A 150 17.07 -8.50 9.66
CA ASN A 150 15.94 -7.98 8.85
C ASN A 150 14.68 -8.86 8.89
N LYS A 151 14.77 -10.07 9.36
CA LYS A 151 13.65 -11.03 9.40
C LYS A 151 13.19 -11.34 10.83
N GLU A 152 14.13 -11.51 11.74
CA GLU A 152 13.91 -12.05 13.08
C GLU A 152 15.01 -11.62 14.05
N THR A 153 14.79 -11.84 15.32
CA THR A 153 15.82 -11.70 16.36
C THR A 153 16.42 -13.08 16.62
N ILE A 154 17.75 -13.20 16.48
CA ILE A 154 18.49 -14.45 16.61
C ILE A 154 19.25 -14.44 17.94
N PRO A 155 19.05 -15.41 18.84
CA PRO A 155 19.87 -15.54 20.03
C PRO A 155 21.28 -16.01 19.67
N MET A 156 22.29 -15.31 20.17
CA MET A 156 23.70 -15.56 19.94
C MET A 156 24.39 -15.72 21.30
N ASP A 157 24.43 -16.95 21.78
CA ASP A 157 25.25 -17.37 22.90
C ASP A 157 26.68 -17.72 22.43
N PRO A 158 27.62 -18.06 23.34
CA PRO A 158 28.98 -18.41 22.95
C PRO A 158 29.06 -19.61 21.98
N GLN A 159 28.15 -20.57 22.07
CA GLN A 159 28.12 -21.72 21.14
C GLN A 159 27.69 -21.25 19.73
N ALA A 160 26.64 -20.46 19.60
CA ALA A 160 26.18 -19.92 18.32
C ALA A 160 27.25 -19.02 17.66
N VAL A 161 28.02 -18.25 18.45
CA VAL A 161 29.15 -17.48 17.92
C VAL A 161 30.25 -18.39 17.37
N ARG A 162 30.65 -19.44 18.15
CA ARG A 162 31.64 -20.44 17.68
C ARG A 162 31.20 -21.15 16.41
N GLU A 163 29.96 -21.59 16.36
CA GLU A 163 29.41 -22.30 15.17
C GLU A 163 29.41 -21.38 13.93
N LYS A 164 29.12 -20.12 14.10
CA LYS A 164 29.00 -19.18 12.99
C LYS A 164 30.32 -18.60 12.51
N TYR A 165 31.23 -18.28 13.42
CA TYR A 165 32.48 -17.55 13.12
C TYR A 165 33.74 -18.42 13.33
N GLY A 166 33.65 -19.54 14.00
CA GLY A 166 34.77 -20.43 14.27
C GLY A 166 35.78 -19.85 15.29
N VAL A 167 35.36 -18.86 16.10
CA VAL A 167 36.18 -18.20 17.14
C VAL A 167 35.33 -17.93 18.38
N GLU A 168 35.99 -17.74 19.53
CA GLU A 168 35.35 -17.37 20.79
C GLU A 168 34.78 -15.94 20.70
N PRO A 169 33.71 -15.59 21.44
CA PRO A 169 33.12 -14.24 21.41
C PRO A 169 34.16 -13.11 21.55
N ARG A 170 35.03 -13.17 22.52
CA ARG A 170 36.07 -12.17 22.73
C ARG A 170 37.07 -12.06 21.58
N GLN A 171 37.29 -13.12 20.83
CA GLN A 171 38.18 -13.10 19.68
C GLN A 171 37.63 -12.32 18.49
N LEU A 172 36.34 -11.97 18.47
CA LEU A 172 35.77 -11.09 17.45
C LEU A 172 36.40 -9.68 17.47
N ILE A 173 36.89 -9.23 18.65
CA ILE A 173 37.66 -7.97 18.75
C ILE A 173 38.95 -8.09 17.95
N GLU A 174 39.64 -9.23 18.05
CA GLU A 174 40.89 -9.50 17.36
C GLU A 174 40.69 -9.59 15.84
N VAL A 175 39.57 -10.17 15.41
CA VAL A 175 39.16 -10.19 14.01
C VAL A 175 38.91 -8.76 13.49
N LYS A 176 38.19 -7.95 14.28
CA LYS A 176 37.89 -6.57 13.94
C LYS A 176 39.16 -5.69 13.91
N SER A 177 40.11 -5.93 14.80
CA SER A 177 41.38 -5.23 14.81
C SER A 177 42.21 -5.43 13.54
N LEU A 178 42.12 -6.63 12.93
CA LEU A 178 42.80 -6.95 11.70
C LEU A 178 42.08 -6.44 10.45
N MET A 179 40.74 -6.60 10.39
CA MET A 179 39.96 -6.24 9.19
C MET A 179 39.56 -4.77 9.14
N GLY A 180 39.52 -4.08 10.29
CA GLY A 180 38.93 -2.74 10.45
C GLY A 180 37.40 -2.77 10.39
N ASP A 181 36.81 -1.58 10.38
CA ASP A 181 35.38 -1.35 10.18
C ASP A 181 35.13 -0.07 9.38
N SER A 182 34.59 -0.23 8.20
CA SER A 182 34.28 0.92 7.33
C SER A 182 33.09 1.74 7.81
N SER A 183 32.17 1.16 8.61
CA SER A 183 30.99 1.86 9.16
C SER A 183 31.39 2.85 10.24
N ASP A 184 32.39 2.51 11.05
CA ASP A 184 32.92 3.35 12.12
C ASP A 184 34.25 4.02 11.77
N ASN A 185 34.69 3.86 10.53
CA ASN A 185 35.96 4.36 10.02
C ASN A 185 37.16 3.90 10.87
N ILE A 186 37.12 2.62 11.28
CA ILE A 186 38.22 1.96 12.00
C ILE A 186 39.17 1.37 10.96
N PRO A 187 40.48 1.72 10.98
CA PRO A 187 41.36 1.47 9.84
C PRO A 187 41.71 0.00 9.56
N GLY A 188 41.98 -0.78 10.59
CA GLY A 188 42.46 -2.16 10.45
C GLY A 188 43.79 -2.27 9.69
N VAL A 189 44.05 -3.46 9.15
CA VAL A 189 45.22 -3.73 8.27
C VAL A 189 44.78 -3.63 6.83
N ALA A 190 45.28 -2.68 6.07
CA ALA A 190 44.87 -2.46 4.69
C ALA A 190 45.02 -3.72 3.81
N GLY A 191 43.91 -4.18 3.23
CA GLY A 191 43.85 -5.36 2.37
C GLY A 191 43.80 -6.71 3.10
N ILE A 192 43.45 -6.71 4.39
CA ILE A 192 42.98 -7.87 5.14
C ILE A 192 41.48 -7.75 5.35
N GLY A 193 40.70 -8.67 4.76
CA GLY A 193 39.25 -8.74 4.94
C GLY A 193 38.86 -9.84 5.93
N GLU A 194 37.58 -9.94 6.24
CA GLU A 194 36.98 -10.83 7.25
C GLU A 194 37.48 -12.26 7.19
N LYS A 195 37.46 -12.91 6.01
CA LYS A 195 37.92 -14.30 5.85
C LYS A 195 39.39 -14.49 6.27
N THR A 196 40.24 -13.53 5.93
CA THR A 196 41.66 -13.60 6.26
C THR A 196 41.88 -13.31 7.75
N ALA A 197 41.18 -12.35 8.29
CA ALA A 197 41.23 -12.02 9.72
C ALA A 197 40.75 -13.21 10.58
N LEU A 198 39.63 -13.84 10.23
CA LEU A 198 39.15 -15.05 10.92
C LEU A 198 40.17 -16.19 10.85
N MET A 199 40.75 -16.46 9.68
CA MET A 199 41.80 -17.48 9.51
C MET A 199 43.02 -17.19 10.41
N LEU A 200 43.46 -15.93 10.53
CA LEU A 200 44.59 -15.56 11.40
C LEU A 200 44.22 -15.77 12.87
N VAL A 201 43.08 -15.32 13.31
CA VAL A 201 42.63 -15.45 14.71
C VAL A 201 42.38 -16.92 15.08
N GLN A 202 41.79 -17.72 14.19
CA GLN A 202 41.62 -19.18 14.40
C GLN A 202 42.94 -19.92 14.58
N ASN A 203 44.01 -19.48 13.87
CA ASN A 203 45.32 -20.12 13.95
C ASN A 203 46.23 -19.62 15.08
N PHE A 204 46.10 -18.34 15.45
CA PHE A 204 47.07 -17.68 16.36
C PHE A 204 46.39 -17.06 17.60
N GLY A 205 45.08 -17.14 17.69
CA GLY A 205 44.31 -16.78 18.90
C GLY A 205 44.00 -15.30 19.02
N THR A 206 45.04 -14.46 19.02
CA THR A 206 44.93 -12.99 19.27
C THR A 206 45.78 -12.22 18.28
N LEU A 207 45.57 -10.89 18.21
CA LEU A 207 46.43 -9.97 17.44
C LEU A 207 47.89 -10.10 17.84
N ASP A 208 48.16 -10.14 19.14
CA ASP A 208 49.52 -10.35 19.64
C ASP A 208 50.10 -11.70 19.27
N GLY A 209 49.25 -12.75 19.26
CA GLY A 209 49.61 -14.09 18.77
C GLY A 209 49.97 -14.10 17.27
N VAL A 210 49.24 -13.36 16.45
CA VAL A 210 49.56 -13.19 15.01
C VAL A 210 50.91 -12.53 14.82
N TYR A 211 51.24 -11.48 15.59
CA TYR A 211 52.53 -10.78 15.49
C TYR A 211 53.67 -11.62 16.13
N ALA A 212 53.43 -12.38 17.20
CA ALA A 212 54.42 -13.28 17.77
C ALA A 212 54.83 -14.41 16.79
N HIS A 213 53.91 -14.81 15.90
CA HIS A 213 54.13 -15.86 14.91
C HIS A 213 54.16 -15.28 13.47
N ILE A 214 54.62 -14.06 13.29
CA ILE A 214 54.59 -13.35 11.99
C ILE A 214 55.35 -14.08 10.88
N ASP A 215 56.36 -14.92 11.25
CA ASP A 215 57.17 -15.70 10.34
C ASP A 215 56.63 -17.12 10.05
N ASP A 216 55.47 -17.47 10.64
CA ASP A 216 54.82 -18.77 10.39
C ASP A 216 54.50 -18.95 8.90
N PRO A 217 54.77 -20.14 8.32
CA PRO A 217 54.52 -20.43 6.88
C PRO A 217 53.02 -20.22 6.44
N ARG A 218 52.09 -20.29 7.37
CA ARG A 218 50.67 -20.01 7.10
C ARG A 218 50.44 -18.53 6.78
N ILE A 219 51.34 -17.61 7.23
CA ILE A 219 51.28 -16.16 6.92
C ILE A 219 52.17 -15.93 5.64
N LYS A 220 51.50 -15.85 4.50
CA LYS A 220 52.18 -15.62 3.23
C LYS A 220 53.01 -14.34 3.21
N PRO A 221 54.10 -14.24 2.43
CA PRO A 221 55.01 -13.05 2.44
C PRO A 221 54.28 -11.74 2.19
N GLY A 222 53.35 -11.68 1.24
CA GLY A 222 52.56 -10.47 0.98
C GLY A 222 51.62 -10.05 2.10
N MET A 223 51.10 -11.03 2.88
CA MET A 223 50.27 -10.77 4.06
C MET A 223 51.14 -10.27 5.22
N ARG A 224 52.31 -10.88 5.43
CA ARG A 224 53.29 -10.45 6.42
C ARG A 224 53.73 -8.99 6.20
N ALA A 225 54.00 -8.63 4.97
CA ALA A 225 54.35 -7.26 4.62
C ALA A 225 53.25 -6.26 5.01
N LYS A 226 51.98 -6.59 4.78
CA LYS A 226 50.83 -5.77 5.18
C LYS A 226 50.65 -5.68 6.68
N LEU A 227 50.74 -6.80 7.40
CA LEU A 227 50.66 -6.84 8.86
C LEU A 227 51.73 -5.95 9.48
N ASN A 228 53.00 -6.08 9.04
CA ASN A 228 54.12 -5.26 9.54
C ASN A 228 53.96 -3.77 9.22
N ALA A 229 53.43 -3.41 8.04
CA ALA A 229 53.25 -2.03 7.63
C ALA A 229 52.12 -1.31 8.41
N HIS A 230 51.09 -2.05 8.91
CA HIS A 230 49.90 -1.51 9.55
C HIS A 230 49.70 -2.01 10.98
N LYS A 231 50.79 -2.29 11.68
CA LYS A 231 50.70 -2.79 13.07
C LYS A 231 50.06 -1.76 14.03
N ALA A 232 50.43 -0.49 13.91
CA ALA A 232 49.90 0.56 14.76
C ALA A 232 48.40 0.79 14.53
N GLU A 233 47.95 0.69 13.24
CA GLU A 233 46.55 0.81 12.90
C GLU A 233 45.74 -0.39 13.43
N ALA A 234 46.29 -1.60 13.43
CA ALA A 234 45.66 -2.79 13.99
C ALA A 234 45.51 -2.67 15.53
N GLU A 235 46.54 -2.18 16.24
CA GLU A 235 46.48 -1.96 17.68
C GLU A 235 45.49 -0.84 18.06
N LEU A 236 45.46 0.25 17.29
CA LEU A 236 44.46 1.29 17.41
C LEU A 236 43.05 0.73 17.19
N SER A 237 42.87 -0.07 16.15
CA SER A 237 41.59 -0.68 15.82
C SER A 237 41.08 -1.63 16.89
N ARG A 238 41.97 -2.38 17.54
CA ARG A 238 41.63 -3.20 18.74
C ARG A 238 41.11 -2.33 19.87
N THR A 239 41.78 -1.22 20.16
CA THR A 239 41.37 -0.30 21.21
C THR A 239 40.00 0.34 20.92
N LEU A 240 39.78 0.81 19.70
CA LEU A 240 38.52 1.43 19.25
C LEU A 240 37.35 0.42 19.20
N GLY A 241 37.61 -0.83 18.80
CA GLY A 241 36.60 -1.87 18.66
C GLY A 241 36.24 -2.59 19.96
N THR A 242 37.06 -2.41 21.03
CA THR A 242 36.77 -3.05 22.32
C THR A 242 35.66 -2.29 23.07
N ILE A 243 34.62 -3.03 23.47
CA ILE A 243 33.54 -2.51 24.32
C ILE A 243 34.10 -2.48 25.76
N VAL A 244 34.06 -1.30 26.38
CA VAL A 244 34.55 -1.08 27.76
C VAL A 244 33.39 -1.32 28.72
N CYS A 245 33.63 -2.13 29.76
CA CYS A 245 32.58 -2.62 30.68
C CYS A 245 32.62 -1.88 32.05
N GLU A 246 33.05 -0.64 32.05
CA GLU A 246 33.31 0.15 33.28
C GLU A 246 32.66 1.53 33.18
N ALA A 247 31.58 1.69 32.43
CA ALA A 247 30.84 2.95 32.36
C ALA A 247 30.29 3.32 33.78
N PRO A 248 30.38 4.58 34.20
CA PRO A 248 29.93 5.00 35.54
C PRO A 248 28.40 5.17 35.58
N ILE A 249 27.73 4.04 35.58
CA ILE A 249 26.25 3.94 35.60
C ILE A 249 25.81 3.10 36.80
N GLU A 250 24.51 3.20 37.14
CA GLU A 250 23.94 2.36 38.20
C GLU A 250 23.87 0.88 37.72
N THR A 251 24.32 -0.02 38.59
CA THR A 251 24.38 -1.46 38.31
C THR A 251 23.73 -2.35 39.37
N ALA A 252 23.16 -1.74 40.42
CA ALA A 252 22.53 -2.48 41.50
C ALA A 252 21.26 -3.23 40.99
N PRO A 253 20.94 -4.40 41.56
CA PRO A 253 19.69 -5.08 41.31
C PRO A 253 18.48 -4.22 41.65
N GLY A 254 17.47 -4.22 40.84
CA GLY A 254 16.26 -3.39 40.99
C GLY A 254 16.35 -2.01 40.34
N SER A 255 17.55 -1.56 39.90
CA SER A 255 17.74 -0.22 39.31
C SER A 255 16.98 -0.05 37.99
N TYR A 256 16.69 -1.13 37.28
CA TYR A 256 16.00 -1.12 36.01
C TYR A 256 14.64 -1.83 36.08
N ALA A 257 14.12 -2.02 37.30
CA ALA A 257 12.75 -2.46 37.49
C ALA A 257 11.75 -1.45 36.92
N ARG A 258 10.67 -1.95 36.34
CA ARG A 258 9.65 -1.10 35.75
C ARG A 258 9.03 -0.19 36.80
N GLN A 259 9.06 1.11 36.54
CA GLN A 259 8.46 2.14 37.39
C GLN A 259 6.93 2.23 37.18
N PRO A 260 6.16 2.87 38.08
CA PRO A 260 4.72 3.02 37.91
C PRO A 260 4.30 3.70 36.60
N GLY A 261 5.09 4.68 36.12
CA GLY A 261 4.80 5.42 34.89
C GLY A 261 3.52 6.29 34.98
N ASP A 262 3.04 6.73 33.81
CA ASP A 262 1.75 7.37 33.62
C ASP A 262 0.98 6.68 32.47
N PRO A 263 0.21 5.61 32.75
CA PRO A 263 -0.52 4.88 31.73
C PRO A 263 -1.54 5.73 30.95
N ALA A 264 -2.10 6.78 31.56
CA ALA A 264 -3.05 7.66 30.90
C ALA A 264 -2.33 8.59 29.89
N ALA A 265 -1.17 9.15 30.28
CA ALA A 265 -0.33 9.92 29.36
C ALA A 265 0.17 9.05 28.19
N ALA A 266 0.60 7.82 28.46
CA ALA A 266 1.02 6.86 27.42
C ALA A 266 -0.12 6.55 26.43
N ALA A 267 -1.33 6.26 26.92
CA ALA A 267 -2.49 6.00 26.07
C ALA A 267 -2.86 7.22 25.22
N LYS A 268 -2.88 8.41 25.82
CA LYS A 268 -3.12 9.68 25.11
C LYS A 268 -2.08 9.92 24.03
N LEU A 269 -0.79 9.76 24.33
CA LEU A 269 0.29 9.95 23.37
C LEU A 269 0.20 8.97 22.20
N LEU A 270 -0.13 7.69 22.46
CA LEU A 270 -0.36 6.69 21.42
C LEU A 270 -1.56 7.02 20.53
N SER A 271 -2.63 7.57 21.09
CA SER A 271 -3.80 8.05 20.35
C SER A 271 -3.44 9.26 19.47
N GLU A 272 -2.70 10.25 20.02
CA GLU A 272 -2.20 11.41 19.26
C GLU A 272 -1.25 11.03 18.12
N LEU A 273 -0.52 9.93 18.28
CA LEU A 273 0.36 9.36 17.23
C LEU A 273 -0.38 8.43 16.27
N GLU A 274 -1.67 8.23 16.43
CA GLU A 274 -2.50 7.30 15.64
C GLU A 274 -1.99 5.83 15.69
N ILE A 275 -1.37 5.42 16.81
CA ILE A 275 -0.84 4.06 17.03
C ILE A 275 -1.73 3.28 18.03
N GLN A 276 -3.02 3.35 17.86
CA GLN A 276 -4.02 2.78 18.80
C GLN A 276 -3.88 1.27 18.99
N THR A 277 -3.38 0.53 17.99
CA THR A 277 -3.18 -0.92 18.08
C THR A 277 -2.23 -1.35 19.22
N LEU A 278 -1.41 -0.43 19.73
CA LEU A 278 -0.52 -0.69 20.87
C LEU A 278 -1.21 -0.53 22.22
N ILE A 279 -2.27 0.26 22.33
CA ILE A 279 -2.97 0.54 23.60
C ILE A 279 -3.43 -0.76 24.29
N PRO A 280 -4.23 -1.63 23.65
CA PRO A 280 -4.65 -2.89 24.29
C PRO A 280 -3.49 -3.88 24.49
N ARG A 281 -2.48 -3.86 23.61
CA ARG A 281 -1.31 -4.74 23.73
C ARG A 281 -0.39 -4.38 24.90
N LEU A 282 -0.43 -3.13 25.33
CA LEU A 282 0.29 -2.61 26.49
C LEU A 282 -0.53 -2.71 27.79
N GLY A 283 -1.78 -3.20 27.70
CA GLY A 283 -2.69 -3.26 28.84
C GLY A 283 -3.10 -1.87 29.34
N LEU A 284 -2.98 -0.86 28.48
CA LEU A 284 -3.41 0.49 28.79
C LEU A 284 -4.95 0.54 28.64
N THR A 285 -5.62 1.00 29.67
CA THR A 285 -7.02 1.39 29.55
C THR A 285 -7.03 2.87 29.18
N GLU A 286 -7.71 3.24 28.12
CA GLU A 286 -8.04 4.64 27.91
C GLU A 286 -8.64 5.20 29.20
N ALA A 287 -8.26 6.42 29.58
CA ALA A 287 -8.85 7.09 30.73
C ALA A 287 -10.37 6.97 30.58
N LYS A 288 -11.05 6.29 31.52
CA LYS A 288 -12.51 6.16 31.50
C LYS A 288 -13.05 7.56 31.33
N ALA A 289 -13.62 7.84 30.17
CA ALA A 289 -14.42 9.02 29.98
C ALA A 289 -15.43 9.10 31.12
N ALA A 290 -15.75 10.32 31.59
CA ALA A 290 -16.76 10.52 32.62
C ALA A 290 -17.97 9.64 32.31
N PRO A 291 -18.65 9.06 33.31
CA PRO A 291 -19.75 8.14 33.08
C PRO A 291 -20.79 8.83 32.18
N ARG A 292 -20.89 8.39 30.94
CA ARG A 292 -21.88 8.88 29.98
C ARG A 292 -23.24 8.32 30.37
N ARG A 293 -24.28 9.08 30.14
CA ARG A 293 -25.65 8.61 30.28
C ARG A 293 -25.87 7.40 29.40
N GLU A 294 -26.28 6.28 29.95
CA GLU A 294 -26.66 5.09 29.18
C GLU A 294 -28.07 5.21 28.67
N LEU A 295 -28.28 4.95 27.39
CA LEU A 295 -29.60 4.89 26.77
C LEU A 295 -29.99 3.44 26.46
N PRO A 296 -31.24 3.05 26.76
CA PRO A 296 -31.74 1.75 26.38
C PRO A 296 -32.01 1.69 24.87
N VAL A 297 -31.95 0.47 24.33
CA VAL A 297 -32.40 0.18 22.97
C VAL A 297 -33.92 -0.07 22.98
N HIS A 298 -34.60 0.58 22.07
CA HIS A 298 -36.01 0.36 21.80
C HIS A 298 -36.20 -0.62 20.65
N ALA A 299 -37.22 -1.48 20.76
CA ALA A 299 -37.61 -2.35 19.65
C ALA A 299 -38.13 -1.50 18.46
N ALA A 300 -38.04 -2.04 17.27
CA ALA A 300 -38.45 -1.36 16.05
C ALA A 300 -39.90 -0.89 16.03
N GLU A 301 -40.79 -1.63 16.70
CA GLU A 301 -42.21 -1.30 16.83
C GLU A 301 -42.44 -0.04 17.70
N ALA A 302 -41.51 0.31 18.58
CA ALA A 302 -41.55 1.52 19.36
C ALA A 302 -41.12 2.77 18.58
N MET A 303 -40.55 2.61 17.42
CA MET A 303 -40.26 3.71 16.49
C MET A 303 -41.58 4.32 16.02
N PRO A 304 -41.83 5.61 16.28
CA PRO A 304 -43.09 6.23 15.89
C PRO A 304 -43.38 6.00 14.42
N LEU A 305 -44.49 5.40 14.08
CA LEU A 305 -44.86 4.99 12.74
C LEU A 305 -45.03 6.16 11.75
N LEU A 306 -44.99 7.43 12.22
CA LEU A 306 -45.34 8.62 11.46
C LEU A 306 -44.68 9.91 11.99
N ALA A 307 -43.60 9.83 12.75
CA ALA A 307 -42.90 11.06 13.05
C ALA A 307 -42.14 11.50 11.80
N GLU A 308 -42.61 12.57 11.12
CA GLU A 308 -41.76 13.38 10.26
C GLU A 308 -40.44 13.62 10.96
N GLY A 309 -39.31 13.13 10.43
CA GLY A 309 -38.08 13.30 11.16
C GLY A 309 -36.85 12.66 10.49
N ASP A 310 -35.74 13.18 10.93
CA ASP A 310 -34.41 12.74 10.52
C ASP A 310 -33.96 11.57 11.41
N TYR A 311 -33.62 10.42 10.81
CA TYR A 311 -33.09 9.24 11.46
C TYR A 311 -31.68 8.96 10.95
N TYR A 312 -30.73 8.83 11.86
CA TYR A 312 -29.37 8.44 11.53
C TYR A 312 -29.23 6.91 11.62
N VAL A 313 -28.91 6.28 10.51
CA VAL A 313 -28.95 4.80 10.39
C VAL A 313 -27.57 4.25 10.12
N ALA A 314 -27.18 3.23 10.86
CA ALA A 314 -25.97 2.49 10.63
C ALA A 314 -26.16 0.99 10.91
N MET A 315 -25.25 0.17 10.40
CA MET A 315 -25.20 -1.26 10.66
C MET A 315 -24.07 -1.58 11.63
N ARG A 316 -24.40 -2.25 12.74
CA ARG A 316 -23.38 -2.90 13.57
C ARG A 316 -22.93 -4.16 12.85
N PRO A 317 -21.62 -4.28 12.47
CA PRO A 317 -21.12 -5.48 11.82
C PRO A 317 -21.21 -6.72 12.71
N ALA A 318 -21.29 -7.89 12.12
CA ALA A 318 -21.20 -9.15 12.85
C ALA A 318 -19.85 -9.28 13.55
N THR A 319 -19.86 -9.80 14.79
CA THR A 319 -18.61 -10.16 15.48
C THR A 319 -18.38 -11.66 15.38
N THR A 320 -17.12 -12.07 15.38
CA THR A 320 -16.73 -13.48 15.34
C THR A 320 -15.84 -13.83 16.52
N LYS A 321 -16.01 -15.02 17.06
CA LYS A 321 -15.10 -15.62 18.05
C LYS A 321 -14.43 -16.86 17.49
N LYS A 322 -13.26 -17.18 18.00
CA LYS A 322 -12.56 -18.43 17.64
C LYS A 322 -13.10 -19.59 18.48
N GLU A 323 -13.62 -20.62 17.81
CA GLU A 323 -13.92 -21.91 18.40
C GLU A 323 -13.04 -22.98 17.72
N GLY A 324 -11.93 -23.34 18.38
CA GLY A 324 -10.90 -24.22 17.80
C GLY A 324 -10.17 -23.56 16.62
N VAL A 325 -10.25 -24.17 15.45
CA VAL A 325 -9.64 -23.67 14.20
C VAL A 325 -10.59 -22.80 13.38
N HIS A 326 -11.86 -22.74 13.75
CA HIS A 326 -12.91 -22.05 13.00
C HIS A 326 -13.31 -20.71 13.66
N ASN A 327 -13.60 -19.70 12.81
CA ASN A 327 -14.26 -18.48 13.25
C ASN A 327 -15.78 -18.72 13.21
N VAL A 328 -16.45 -18.52 14.33
CA VAL A 328 -17.91 -18.64 14.44
C VAL A 328 -18.51 -17.25 14.70
N ILE A 329 -19.66 -16.96 14.11
CA ILE A 329 -20.38 -15.71 14.39
C ILE A 329 -20.81 -15.73 15.86
N ASP A 330 -20.33 -14.75 16.61
CA ASP A 330 -20.69 -14.54 18.02
C ASP A 330 -21.94 -13.66 18.14
N THR A 331 -21.96 -12.55 17.38
CA THR A 331 -23.11 -11.65 17.30
C THR A 331 -23.38 -11.35 15.82
N PRO A 332 -24.61 -11.55 15.31
CA PRO A 332 -24.96 -11.23 13.93
C PRO A 332 -24.92 -9.72 13.68
N SER A 333 -24.81 -9.31 12.43
CA SER A 333 -25.01 -7.92 12.01
C SER A 333 -26.43 -7.47 12.36
N CYS A 334 -26.60 -6.21 12.70
CA CYS A 334 -27.89 -5.64 13.05
C CYS A 334 -27.92 -4.16 12.67
N TRP A 335 -29.04 -3.73 12.10
CA TRP A 335 -29.28 -2.32 11.83
C TRP A 335 -29.79 -1.59 13.09
N TYR A 336 -29.41 -0.33 13.21
CA TYR A 336 -29.96 0.55 14.25
C TYR A 336 -30.20 1.97 13.69
N ALA A 337 -31.15 2.66 14.29
CA ALA A 337 -31.40 4.06 14.02
C ALA A 337 -31.27 4.90 15.29
N VAL A 338 -30.81 6.13 15.15
CA VAL A 338 -30.68 7.12 16.23
C VAL A 338 -31.50 8.33 15.87
N GLN A 339 -32.37 8.77 16.80
CA GLN A 339 -33.13 10.01 16.70
C GLN A 339 -33.36 10.58 18.13
N ASN A 340 -33.09 11.88 18.34
CA ASN A 340 -33.38 12.60 19.57
C ASN A 340 -32.98 11.84 20.86
N GLU A 341 -31.77 11.34 20.95
CA GLU A 341 -31.28 10.51 22.05
C GLU A 341 -32.06 9.19 22.26
N GLN A 342 -32.71 8.68 21.25
CA GLN A 342 -33.33 7.34 21.25
C GLN A 342 -32.62 6.44 20.27
N VAL A 343 -32.39 5.20 20.66
CA VAL A 343 -31.74 4.18 19.83
C VAL A 343 -32.73 3.07 19.55
N PHE A 344 -32.95 2.74 18.29
CA PHE A 344 -33.87 1.71 17.83
C PHE A 344 -33.11 0.59 17.14
N ALA A 345 -33.30 -0.66 17.53
CA ALA A 345 -32.87 -1.81 16.76
C ALA A 345 -33.86 -2.02 15.60
N LEU A 346 -33.31 -2.16 14.37
CA LEU A 346 -34.14 -2.31 13.18
C LEU A 346 -33.95 -3.70 12.57
N GLU A 347 -35.05 -4.40 12.37
CA GLU A 347 -35.10 -5.59 11.53
C GLU A 347 -35.14 -5.17 10.05
N GLU A 348 -34.52 -5.97 9.16
CA GLU A 348 -34.48 -5.68 7.72
C GLU A 348 -35.86 -5.43 7.11
N ALA A 349 -36.85 -6.25 7.48
CA ALA A 349 -38.24 -6.08 7.02
C ALA A 349 -38.81 -4.71 7.39
N ARG A 350 -38.54 -4.22 8.59
CA ARG A 350 -38.99 -2.91 9.04
C ARG A 350 -38.21 -1.78 8.33
N LEU A 351 -36.90 -1.91 8.25
CA LEU A 351 -36.06 -0.94 7.56
C LEU A 351 -36.49 -0.78 6.09
N THR A 352 -36.74 -1.90 5.40
CA THR A 352 -37.24 -1.90 4.01
C THR A 352 -38.50 -1.06 3.82
N THR A 353 -39.45 -1.10 4.79
CA THR A 353 -40.66 -0.27 4.68
C THR A 353 -40.40 1.25 4.82
N LEU A 354 -39.27 1.64 5.40
CA LEU A 354 -38.91 3.04 5.60
C LEU A 354 -38.14 3.62 4.41
N LEU A 355 -37.54 2.77 3.55
CA LEU A 355 -36.64 3.23 2.48
C LEU A 355 -37.32 4.10 1.41
N ASP A 356 -38.63 3.96 1.19
CA ASP A 356 -39.40 4.76 0.23
C ASP A 356 -40.53 5.56 0.90
N ASP A 357 -40.52 5.68 2.24
CA ASP A 357 -41.51 6.47 2.97
C ASP A 357 -41.17 7.97 2.87
N ALA A 358 -42.04 8.74 2.25
CA ALA A 358 -41.84 10.17 2.01
C ALA A 358 -41.83 11.04 3.31
N ALA A 359 -42.32 10.50 4.43
CA ALA A 359 -42.34 11.18 5.72
C ALA A 359 -41.01 11.01 6.49
N VAL A 360 -40.13 10.10 6.05
CA VAL A 360 -38.88 9.70 6.71
C VAL A 360 -37.70 10.24 5.93
N ARG A 361 -36.69 10.74 6.64
CA ARG A 361 -35.37 11.08 6.08
C ARG A 361 -34.30 10.23 6.77
N LEU A 362 -33.62 9.41 5.99
CA LEU A 362 -32.57 8.50 6.47
C LEU A 362 -31.19 9.07 6.14
N HIS A 363 -30.49 9.51 7.19
CA HIS A 363 -29.08 9.86 7.14
C HIS A 363 -28.27 8.58 7.33
N ALA A 364 -27.92 7.91 6.24
CA ALA A 364 -27.21 6.65 6.29
C ALA A 364 -25.73 6.88 6.57
N PHE A 365 -25.13 6.05 7.41
CA PHE A 365 -23.68 6.01 7.49
C PHE A 365 -23.07 5.31 6.27
N ASP A 366 -23.70 4.26 5.76
CA ASP A 366 -23.38 3.57 4.49
C ASP A 366 -24.68 3.34 3.72
N SER A 367 -24.89 4.06 2.62
CA SER A 367 -26.14 4.03 1.87
C SER A 367 -26.22 2.86 0.87
N ALA A 368 -25.09 2.30 0.44
CA ALA A 368 -25.07 1.26 -0.60
C ALA A 368 -25.89 0.00 -0.22
N PRO A 369 -25.79 -0.58 0.99
CA PRO A 369 -26.63 -1.69 1.39
C PRO A 369 -28.13 -1.35 1.46
N LEU A 370 -28.46 -0.10 1.85
CA LEU A 370 -29.84 0.37 1.91
C LEU A 370 -30.49 0.48 0.53
N TYR A 371 -29.76 1.03 -0.45
CA TYR A 371 -30.20 1.05 -1.84
C TYR A 371 -30.37 -0.37 -2.40
N ALA A 372 -29.46 -1.29 -2.09
CA ALA A 372 -29.57 -2.69 -2.50
C ALA A 372 -30.87 -3.34 -1.94
N MET A 373 -31.19 -3.09 -0.65
CA MET A 373 -32.44 -3.55 -0.03
C MET A 373 -33.67 -2.92 -0.69
N ALA A 374 -33.64 -1.62 -1.01
CA ALA A 374 -34.73 -0.92 -1.67
C ALA A 374 -35.02 -1.55 -3.04
N PHE A 375 -34.01 -1.74 -3.90
CA PHE A 375 -34.18 -2.36 -5.22
C PHE A 375 -34.63 -3.81 -5.12
N ALA A 376 -34.13 -4.61 -4.18
CA ALA A 376 -34.59 -5.98 -3.95
C ALA A 376 -36.09 -6.05 -3.56
N ALA A 377 -36.61 -4.99 -2.89
CA ALA A 377 -38.02 -4.87 -2.53
C ALA A 377 -38.87 -4.21 -3.62
N GLY A 378 -38.31 -3.83 -4.77
CA GLY A 378 -39.00 -3.11 -5.85
C GLY A 378 -39.17 -1.61 -5.64
N GLY A 379 -38.45 -1.02 -4.67
CA GLY A 379 -38.42 0.41 -4.39
C GLY A 379 -37.18 1.10 -4.99
N GLU A 380 -36.93 2.34 -4.57
CA GLU A 380 -35.82 3.17 -5.07
C GLU A 380 -34.96 3.79 -3.95
N GLY A 381 -35.37 3.66 -2.68
CA GLY A 381 -34.66 4.22 -1.53
C GLY A 381 -34.80 5.75 -1.42
N LYS A 382 -35.97 6.32 -1.72
CA LYS A 382 -36.21 7.76 -1.76
C LYS A 382 -36.03 8.49 -0.44
N SER A 383 -36.13 7.78 0.67
CA SER A 383 -35.93 8.34 2.02
C SER A 383 -34.46 8.57 2.35
N ILE A 384 -33.53 7.93 1.65
CA ILE A 384 -32.09 8.07 1.89
C ILE A 384 -31.65 9.43 1.39
N CYS A 385 -31.09 10.26 2.28
CA CYS A 385 -30.74 11.67 1.97
C CYS A 385 -29.28 12.01 2.19
N GLU A 386 -28.48 11.10 2.75
CA GLU A 386 -27.08 11.34 3.10
C GLU A 386 -26.28 10.03 3.22
N ASP A 387 -24.94 10.15 3.03
CA ASP A 387 -24.01 9.03 3.21
C ASP A 387 -22.74 9.49 3.95
N GLY A 388 -22.54 9.02 5.18
CA GLY A 388 -21.41 9.36 6.02
C GLY A 388 -20.10 8.71 5.55
N LYS A 389 -20.15 7.50 4.99
CA LYS A 389 -18.96 6.77 4.48
C LYS A 389 -18.39 7.43 3.22
N LEU A 390 -19.24 7.92 2.32
CA LEU A 390 -18.80 8.69 1.16
C LEU A 390 -18.18 10.04 1.57
N ALA A 391 -18.76 10.72 2.57
CA ALA A 391 -18.16 11.92 3.14
C ALA A 391 -16.77 11.64 3.73
N ALA A 392 -16.61 10.55 4.51
CA ALA A 392 -15.33 10.13 5.05
C ALA A 392 -14.31 9.81 3.95
N TYR A 393 -14.74 9.12 2.89
CA TYR A 393 -13.89 8.81 1.74
C TYR A 393 -13.43 10.07 0.99
N LEU A 394 -14.30 11.04 0.76
CA LEU A 394 -13.91 12.31 0.14
C LEU A 394 -12.87 13.07 0.97
N LEU A 395 -13.00 13.04 2.29
CA LEU A 395 -12.07 13.70 3.21
C LEU A 395 -10.74 12.97 3.31
N ASN A 396 -10.73 11.64 3.25
CA ASN A 396 -9.51 10.83 3.29
C ASN A 396 -9.62 9.54 2.48
N PRO A 397 -9.35 9.57 1.16
CA PRO A 397 -9.42 8.37 0.30
C PRO A 397 -8.29 7.35 0.56
N SER A 398 -7.42 7.61 1.52
CA SER A 398 -6.32 6.74 1.91
C SER A 398 -6.53 6.08 3.27
N ALA A 399 -7.68 6.26 3.90
CA ALA A 399 -8.03 5.59 5.15
C ALA A 399 -8.00 4.06 4.98
N ARG A 400 -7.65 3.36 6.05
CA ARG A 400 -7.60 1.90 6.06
C ARG A 400 -8.99 1.27 6.05
N ASP A 401 -9.90 1.90 6.78
CA ASP A 401 -11.31 1.53 6.89
C ASP A 401 -12.16 2.78 7.15
N TYR A 402 -13.45 2.64 7.04
CA TYR A 402 -14.44 3.68 7.28
C TYR A 402 -15.46 3.20 8.32
N LEU A 403 -14.97 2.71 9.47
CA LEU A 403 -15.83 2.36 10.59
C LEU A 403 -16.15 3.60 11.43
N VAL A 404 -17.37 3.66 12.00
CA VAL A 404 -17.83 4.79 12.82
C VAL A 404 -16.88 5.07 13.98
N SER A 405 -16.49 4.03 14.74
CA SER A 405 -15.54 4.14 15.85
C SER A 405 -14.16 4.64 15.41
N THR A 406 -13.59 4.06 14.34
CA THR A 406 -12.28 4.49 13.81
C THR A 406 -12.29 5.95 13.37
N LEU A 407 -13.36 6.38 12.70
CA LEU A 407 -13.50 7.75 12.25
C LEU A 407 -13.76 8.72 13.42
N ALA A 408 -14.60 8.33 14.39
CA ALA A 408 -14.85 9.15 15.57
C ALA A 408 -13.57 9.45 16.34
N ASP A 409 -12.73 8.43 16.56
CA ASP A 409 -11.39 8.59 17.16
C ASP A 409 -10.53 9.54 16.34
N ALA A 410 -10.52 9.35 15.02
CA ALA A 410 -9.73 10.17 14.10
C ALA A 410 -10.15 11.64 14.06
N TYR A 411 -11.42 11.93 14.31
CA TYR A 411 -11.96 13.30 14.35
C TYR A 411 -12.06 13.88 15.77
N GLY A 412 -11.65 13.13 16.80
CA GLY A 412 -11.75 13.52 18.20
C GLY A 412 -13.20 13.69 18.64
N ILE A 413 -14.11 12.85 18.12
CA ILE A 413 -15.53 12.89 18.45
C ILE A 413 -15.76 12.08 19.71
N GLU A 414 -16.30 12.72 20.72
CA GLU A 414 -16.81 12.06 21.89
C GLU A 414 -18.31 11.78 21.74
N GLY A 415 -18.76 10.57 22.08
CA GLY A 415 -20.16 10.22 22.01
C GLY A 415 -21.00 11.01 23.03
N GLU A 416 -22.16 11.44 22.64
CA GLU A 416 -23.10 12.17 23.51
C GLU A 416 -23.71 11.28 24.61
N PHE A 417 -23.83 9.96 24.32
CA PHE A 417 -24.35 8.95 25.26
C PHE A 417 -23.67 7.60 25.01
N ALA A 418 -23.82 6.66 25.90
CA ALA A 418 -23.42 5.27 25.76
C ALA A 418 -24.61 4.36 25.44
N CYS A 419 -24.40 3.38 24.54
CA CYS A 419 -25.40 2.33 24.28
C CYS A 419 -24.63 0.99 24.18
N PRO A 420 -24.74 0.10 25.17
CA PRO A 420 -23.98 -1.14 25.22
C PRO A 420 -24.23 -2.07 24.02
N GLU A 421 -25.47 -2.11 23.50
CA GLU A 421 -25.82 -2.95 22.34
C GLU A 421 -25.30 -2.37 21.00
N PHE A 422 -25.24 -1.03 20.91
CA PHE A 422 -24.76 -0.29 19.75
C PHE A 422 -23.72 0.76 20.18
N PRO A 423 -22.46 0.37 20.43
CA PRO A 423 -21.43 1.28 20.98
C PRO A 423 -21.20 2.55 20.15
N ASP A 424 -21.44 2.48 18.86
CA ASP A 424 -21.24 3.57 17.92
C ASP A 424 -22.45 4.54 17.86
N ALA A 425 -23.58 4.21 18.48
CA ALA A 425 -24.82 5.00 18.36
C ALA A 425 -24.66 6.45 18.84
N GLY A 426 -23.97 6.67 19.97
CA GLY A 426 -23.70 8.00 20.50
C GLY A 426 -22.67 8.80 19.71
N LEU A 427 -21.92 8.15 18.82
CA LEU A 427 -20.90 8.77 17.96
C LEU A 427 -21.46 9.20 16.62
N LEU A 428 -22.53 8.55 16.14
CA LEU A 428 -22.99 8.60 14.75
C LEU A 428 -23.38 10.03 14.32
N ILE A 429 -24.24 10.69 15.06
CA ILE A 429 -24.73 12.05 14.72
C ILE A 429 -23.59 13.06 14.72
N PRO A 430 -22.82 13.25 15.83
CA PRO A 430 -21.76 14.26 15.85
C PRO A 430 -20.65 13.98 14.83
N LEU A 431 -20.35 12.70 14.55
CA LEU A 431 -19.38 12.34 13.51
C LEU A 431 -19.86 12.76 12.12
N MET A 432 -21.08 12.39 11.73
CA MET A 432 -21.62 12.74 10.41
C MET A 432 -21.71 14.25 10.21
N GLN A 433 -22.18 14.99 11.22
CA GLN A 433 -22.22 16.46 11.19
C GLN A 433 -20.82 17.06 11.05
N ARG A 434 -19.83 16.53 11.77
CA ARG A 434 -18.43 17.00 11.68
C ARG A 434 -17.85 16.78 10.30
N MET A 435 -18.01 15.57 9.74
CA MET A 435 -17.53 15.23 8.41
C MET A 435 -18.18 16.09 7.33
N ASN A 436 -19.50 16.29 7.38
CA ASN A 436 -20.23 17.16 6.45
C ASN A 436 -19.76 18.61 6.49
N ALA A 437 -19.58 19.17 7.69
CA ALA A 437 -19.00 20.50 7.85
C ALA A 437 -17.60 20.61 7.21
N GLN A 438 -16.78 19.56 7.28
CA GLN A 438 -15.47 19.56 6.63
C GLN A 438 -15.56 19.41 5.11
N VAL A 439 -16.49 18.62 4.58
CA VAL A 439 -16.78 18.55 3.14
C VAL A 439 -17.11 19.93 2.60
N ASP A 440 -17.96 20.70 3.32
CA ASP A 440 -18.30 22.08 2.99
C ASP A 440 -17.07 23.01 3.04
N GLN A 441 -16.33 22.97 4.14
CA GLN A 441 -15.13 23.78 4.33
C GLN A 441 -14.07 23.53 3.27
N GLN A 442 -13.96 22.29 2.81
CA GLN A 442 -13.00 21.92 1.76
C GLN A 442 -13.53 22.18 0.34
N GLY A 443 -14.76 22.66 0.19
CA GLY A 443 -15.37 22.99 -1.11
C GLY A 443 -15.77 21.76 -1.94
N MET A 444 -16.02 20.62 -1.30
CA MET A 444 -16.39 19.37 -1.97
C MET A 444 -17.90 19.04 -1.93
N ARG A 445 -18.75 19.96 -1.40
CA ARG A 445 -20.20 19.75 -1.30
C ARG A 445 -20.84 19.46 -2.65
N LYS A 446 -20.49 20.22 -3.67
CA LYS A 446 -21.02 20.00 -5.03
C LYS A 446 -20.64 18.61 -5.58
N LEU A 447 -19.41 18.17 -5.34
CA LEU A 447 -18.95 16.83 -5.71
C LEU A 447 -19.76 15.74 -4.99
N MET A 448 -20.03 15.93 -3.70
CA MET A 448 -20.85 15.01 -2.90
C MET A 448 -22.28 14.94 -3.43
N ASP A 449 -22.95 16.07 -3.60
CA ASP A 449 -24.38 16.12 -3.86
C ASP A 449 -24.73 15.83 -5.34
N GLU A 450 -23.86 16.18 -6.29
CA GLU A 450 -24.13 16.00 -7.73
C GLU A 450 -23.56 14.69 -8.28
N ILE A 451 -22.53 14.13 -7.62
CA ILE A 451 -21.80 12.96 -8.15
C ILE A 451 -21.80 11.77 -7.17
N GLU A 452 -21.14 11.88 -6.01
CA GLU A 452 -20.88 10.70 -5.19
C GLU A 452 -22.14 10.10 -4.56
N PHE A 453 -22.96 10.92 -3.93
CA PHE A 453 -24.17 10.44 -3.29
C PHE A 453 -25.21 9.90 -4.29
N PRO A 454 -25.58 10.61 -5.37
CA PRO A 454 -26.51 10.06 -6.37
C PRO A 454 -25.98 8.78 -7.06
N LEU A 455 -24.65 8.67 -7.22
CA LEU A 455 -24.05 7.49 -7.84
C LEU A 455 -24.25 6.23 -7.01
N ALA A 456 -24.33 6.30 -5.70
CA ALA A 456 -24.57 5.12 -4.85
C ALA A 456 -25.87 4.40 -5.23
N GLN A 457 -26.93 5.16 -5.52
CA GLN A 457 -28.19 4.63 -6.02
C GLN A 457 -28.06 3.96 -7.40
N VAL A 458 -27.34 4.62 -8.33
CA VAL A 458 -27.10 4.07 -9.69
C VAL A 458 -26.34 2.76 -9.60
N LEU A 459 -25.29 2.68 -8.79
CA LEU A 459 -24.47 1.45 -8.65
C LEU A 459 -25.27 0.30 -8.01
N ALA A 460 -26.15 0.61 -7.07
CA ALA A 460 -27.03 -0.41 -6.48
C ALA A 460 -28.05 -0.95 -7.50
N ASP A 461 -28.61 -0.09 -8.36
CA ASP A 461 -29.49 -0.49 -9.46
C ASP A 461 -28.73 -1.37 -10.48
N MET A 462 -27.51 -0.99 -10.85
CA MET A 462 -26.64 -1.78 -11.73
C MET A 462 -26.32 -3.15 -11.15
N THR A 463 -25.95 -3.22 -9.86
CA THR A 463 -25.71 -4.49 -9.16
C THR A 463 -26.98 -5.35 -9.11
N HIS A 464 -28.13 -4.74 -8.79
CA HIS A 464 -29.43 -5.45 -8.76
C HIS A 464 -29.82 -5.99 -10.12
N THR A 465 -29.65 -5.20 -11.19
CA THR A 465 -29.97 -5.62 -12.58
C THR A 465 -29.03 -6.74 -13.04
N GLY A 466 -27.73 -6.62 -12.77
CA GLY A 466 -26.71 -7.57 -13.23
C GLY A 466 -26.54 -7.61 -14.74
N VAL A 467 -25.65 -8.46 -15.23
CA VAL A 467 -25.33 -8.64 -16.66
C VAL A 467 -25.59 -10.09 -17.07
N LEU A 468 -26.40 -10.31 -18.11
CA LEU A 468 -26.71 -11.64 -18.61
C LEU A 468 -25.49 -12.26 -19.31
N VAL A 469 -25.25 -13.55 -19.06
CA VAL A 469 -24.12 -14.28 -19.64
C VAL A 469 -24.54 -15.57 -20.33
N ASP A 470 -23.81 -15.92 -21.38
CA ASP A 470 -23.91 -17.21 -22.05
C ASP A 470 -23.12 -18.29 -21.31
N GLU A 471 -23.75 -18.92 -20.33
CA GLU A 471 -23.13 -19.95 -19.50
C GLU A 471 -22.61 -21.13 -20.31
N GLU A 472 -23.33 -21.58 -21.31
CA GLU A 472 -22.94 -22.71 -22.16
C GLU A 472 -21.73 -22.37 -23.04
N GLY A 473 -21.72 -21.15 -23.59
CA GLY A 473 -20.56 -20.60 -24.30
C GLY A 473 -19.32 -20.53 -23.45
N ILE A 474 -19.44 -20.05 -22.18
CA ILE A 474 -18.31 -20.00 -21.21
C ILE A 474 -17.81 -21.42 -20.91
N ARG A 475 -18.68 -22.41 -20.69
CA ARG A 475 -18.30 -23.80 -20.44
C ARG A 475 -17.55 -24.42 -21.63
N SER A 476 -18.10 -24.25 -22.85
CA SER A 476 -17.47 -24.73 -24.06
C SER A 476 -16.11 -24.11 -24.33
N PHE A 477 -15.98 -22.81 -24.05
CA PHE A 477 -14.69 -22.11 -24.13
C PHE A 477 -13.67 -22.66 -23.10
N GLY A 478 -14.13 -22.98 -21.90
CA GLY A 478 -13.31 -23.63 -20.86
C GLY A 478 -12.81 -25.02 -21.27
N GLU A 479 -13.62 -25.81 -21.97
CA GLU A 479 -13.20 -27.11 -22.50
C GLU A 479 -12.12 -26.96 -23.57
N MET A 480 -12.28 -26.03 -24.47
CA MET A 480 -11.27 -25.69 -25.47
C MET A 480 -9.96 -25.27 -24.81
N LEU A 481 -10.00 -24.37 -23.82
CA LEU A 481 -8.80 -23.93 -23.10
C LEU A 481 -8.10 -25.08 -22.37
N ARG A 482 -8.84 -26.03 -21.79
CA ARG A 482 -8.25 -27.21 -21.13
C ARG A 482 -7.51 -28.12 -22.12
N THR A 483 -8.07 -28.35 -23.29
CA THR A 483 -7.39 -29.10 -24.36
C THR A 483 -6.09 -28.42 -24.78
N GLU A 484 -6.10 -27.12 -24.95
CA GLU A 484 -4.90 -26.34 -25.31
C GLU A 484 -3.85 -26.34 -24.19
N LEU A 485 -4.29 -26.27 -22.92
CA LEU A 485 -3.42 -26.38 -21.74
C LEU A 485 -2.70 -27.73 -21.69
N GLU A 486 -3.42 -28.84 -21.90
CA GLU A 486 -2.85 -30.18 -21.95
C GLU A 486 -1.81 -30.29 -23.08
N GLY A 487 -2.11 -29.78 -24.26
CA GLY A 487 -1.18 -29.74 -25.37
C GLY A 487 0.09 -28.89 -25.09
N CYS A 488 -0.05 -27.78 -24.38
CA CYS A 488 1.11 -26.99 -23.94
C CYS A 488 1.96 -27.76 -22.91
N LEU A 489 1.32 -28.42 -21.93
CA LEU A 489 2.01 -29.22 -20.92
C LEU A 489 2.83 -30.32 -21.53
N ASP A 490 2.24 -31.09 -22.49
CA ASP A 490 2.94 -32.20 -23.17
C ASP A 490 4.20 -31.68 -23.87
N ARG A 491 4.11 -30.61 -24.64
CA ARG A 491 5.27 -30.01 -25.34
C ARG A 491 6.33 -29.48 -24.36
N ILE A 492 5.91 -28.89 -23.24
CA ILE A 492 6.84 -28.38 -22.22
C ILE A 492 7.56 -29.53 -21.52
N TYR A 493 6.82 -30.59 -21.10
CA TYR A 493 7.40 -31.75 -20.43
C TYR A 493 8.32 -32.55 -21.36
N GLU A 494 7.96 -32.71 -22.64
CA GLU A 494 8.83 -33.31 -23.64
C GLU A 494 10.13 -32.52 -23.80
N ALA A 495 10.06 -31.18 -23.89
CA ALA A 495 11.23 -30.33 -24.06
C ALA A 495 12.13 -30.32 -22.82
N VAL A 496 11.57 -30.37 -21.61
CA VAL A 496 12.32 -30.37 -20.34
C VAL A 496 12.79 -31.80 -19.96
N GLY A 497 12.04 -32.83 -20.37
CA GLY A 497 12.34 -34.24 -20.12
C GLY A 497 11.79 -34.80 -18.81
N TYR A 498 10.95 -34.08 -18.10
CA TYR A 498 10.24 -34.52 -16.89
C TYR A 498 9.03 -33.63 -16.57
N GLU A 499 8.08 -34.18 -15.81
CA GLU A 499 6.90 -33.43 -15.31
C GLU A 499 7.23 -32.61 -14.06
N PHE A 500 6.71 -31.40 -13.98
CA PHE A 500 6.87 -30.50 -12.84
C PHE A 500 5.70 -29.52 -12.76
N ASN A 501 5.54 -28.82 -11.61
CA ASN A 501 4.49 -27.82 -11.46
C ASN A 501 4.91 -26.48 -12.10
N LEU A 502 4.37 -26.17 -13.29
CA LEU A 502 4.60 -24.90 -14.00
C LEU A 502 4.15 -23.67 -13.21
N ASN A 503 3.17 -23.83 -12.30
CA ASN A 503 2.68 -22.74 -11.45
C ASN A 503 3.60 -22.48 -10.24
N SER A 504 4.63 -23.31 -10.03
CA SER A 504 5.67 -23.07 -9.04
C SER A 504 6.84 -22.28 -9.66
N PRO A 505 7.05 -20.99 -9.29
CA PRO A 505 8.16 -20.19 -9.84
C PRO A 505 9.53 -20.83 -9.60
N LYS A 506 9.68 -21.60 -8.51
CA LYS A 506 10.91 -22.30 -8.17
C LYS A 506 11.18 -23.45 -9.14
N GLN A 507 10.19 -24.35 -9.32
CA GLN A 507 10.35 -25.51 -10.23
C GLN A 507 10.50 -25.07 -11.70
N LEU A 508 9.75 -24.06 -12.11
CA LEU A 508 9.90 -23.47 -13.44
C LEU A 508 11.28 -22.83 -13.62
N GLY A 509 11.81 -22.14 -12.62
CA GLY A 509 13.15 -21.57 -12.64
C GLY A 509 14.23 -22.66 -12.78
N GLU A 510 14.12 -23.78 -12.03
CA GLU A 510 15.02 -24.94 -12.14
C GLU A 510 14.95 -25.56 -13.54
N ALA A 511 13.74 -25.73 -14.10
CA ALA A 511 13.56 -26.26 -15.45
C ALA A 511 14.22 -25.36 -16.53
N LEU A 512 13.99 -24.06 -16.50
CA LEU A 512 14.49 -23.13 -17.51
C LEU A 512 16.00 -22.86 -17.40
N PHE A 513 16.48 -22.58 -16.18
CA PHE A 513 17.86 -22.08 -16.00
C PHE A 513 18.86 -23.17 -15.65
N ASP A 514 18.47 -24.18 -14.88
CA ASP A 514 19.38 -25.26 -14.46
C ASP A 514 19.33 -26.44 -15.46
N LYS A 515 18.15 -26.84 -15.93
CA LYS A 515 18.01 -28.00 -16.86
C LYS A 515 18.21 -27.61 -18.32
N LEU A 516 17.50 -26.57 -18.80
CA LEU A 516 17.62 -26.11 -20.21
C LEU A 516 18.77 -25.14 -20.46
N GLY A 517 19.46 -24.67 -19.40
CA GLY A 517 20.62 -23.81 -19.49
C GLY A 517 20.37 -22.42 -20.08
N LEU A 518 19.13 -21.92 -20.00
CA LEU A 518 18.81 -20.56 -20.48
C LEU A 518 19.50 -19.48 -19.64
N PRO A 519 19.88 -18.32 -20.23
CA PRO A 519 20.59 -17.28 -19.49
C PRO A 519 19.67 -16.58 -18.48
N PRO A 520 19.97 -16.63 -17.15
CA PRO A 520 19.15 -15.96 -16.15
C PRO A 520 19.29 -14.44 -16.24
N ARG A 521 18.17 -13.73 -16.32
CA ARG A 521 18.13 -12.25 -16.44
C ARG A 521 18.07 -11.55 -15.08
N LYS A 522 17.31 -12.11 -14.13
CA LYS A 522 17.03 -11.49 -12.84
C LYS A 522 16.94 -12.55 -11.74
N LYS A 523 17.60 -12.30 -10.60
CA LYS A 523 17.44 -13.14 -9.38
C LYS A 523 16.54 -12.44 -8.37
N THR A 524 15.66 -13.21 -7.75
CA THR A 524 14.85 -12.81 -6.61
C THR A 524 15.41 -13.40 -5.32
N ARG A 525 14.85 -13.04 -4.16
CA ARG A 525 15.22 -13.64 -2.88
C ARG A 525 14.97 -15.16 -2.82
N SER A 526 14.00 -15.65 -3.59
CA SER A 526 13.59 -17.07 -3.62
C SER A 526 14.16 -17.86 -4.80
N GLY A 527 15.03 -17.29 -5.62
CA GLY A 527 15.64 -17.93 -6.78
C GLY A 527 15.57 -17.09 -8.05
N TYR A 528 15.47 -17.74 -9.21
CA TYR A 528 15.36 -17.06 -10.50
C TYR A 528 13.99 -16.42 -10.69
N SER A 529 13.93 -15.21 -11.29
CA SER A 529 12.66 -14.65 -11.73
C SER A 529 12.13 -15.41 -12.94
N THR A 530 10.83 -15.69 -12.92
CA THR A 530 10.06 -16.25 -14.04
C THR A 530 8.84 -15.37 -14.34
N ASP A 531 8.94 -14.04 -14.06
CA ASP A 531 7.89 -13.08 -14.43
C ASP A 531 7.72 -12.98 -15.95
N ALA A 532 6.60 -12.40 -16.40
CA ALA A 532 6.28 -12.31 -17.83
C ALA A 532 7.38 -11.60 -18.61
N GLU A 533 7.92 -10.49 -18.06
CA GLU A 533 9.02 -9.74 -18.69
C GLU A 533 10.29 -10.58 -18.90
N THR A 534 10.64 -11.37 -17.86
CA THR A 534 11.78 -12.29 -17.96
C THR A 534 11.55 -13.34 -19.05
N LEU A 535 10.36 -13.97 -19.09
CA LEU A 535 10.02 -14.97 -20.10
C LEU A 535 9.97 -14.37 -21.51
N GLU A 536 9.34 -13.22 -21.70
CA GLU A 536 9.31 -12.52 -22.99
C GLU A 536 10.72 -12.25 -23.52
N SER A 537 11.66 -11.85 -22.65
CA SER A 537 13.07 -11.63 -23.02
C SER A 537 13.82 -12.92 -23.42
N LEU A 538 13.26 -14.08 -23.09
CA LEU A 538 13.83 -15.40 -23.35
C LEU A 538 13.20 -16.13 -24.54
N GLN A 539 12.14 -15.60 -25.16
CA GLN A 539 11.43 -16.24 -26.28
C GLN A 539 12.33 -16.63 -27.45
N ASN A 540 13.32 -15.79 -27.75
CA ASN A 540 14.27 -16.03 -28.85
C ASN A 540 15.32 -17.10 -28.53
N TYR A 541 15.40 -17.60 -27.29
CA TYR A 541 16.40 -18.58 -26.86
C TYR A 541 15.88 -20.03 -26.94
N SER A 542 14.56 -20.24 -26.79
CA SER A 542 13.96 -21.57 -26.82
C SER A 542 12.47 -21.51 -27.12
N PRO A 543 11.95 -22.39 -28.04
CA PRO A 543 10.52 -22.47 -28.32
C PRO A 543 9.67 -22.79 -27.08
N VAL A 544 10.19 -23.54 -26.12
CA VAL A 544 9.49 -23.89 -24.87
C VAL A 544 9.04 -22.67 -24.09
N VAL A 545 9.74 -21.53 -24.20
CA VAL A 545 9.36 -20.29 -23.52
C VAL A 545 8.02 -19.74 -24.08
N SER A 546 7.81 -19.87 -25.40
CA SER A 546 6.55 -19.51 -26.03
C SER A 546 5.41 -20.39 -25.54
N ASP A 547 5.62 -21.71 -25.42
CA ASP A 547 4.62 -22.65 -24.88
C ASP A 547 4.29 -22.32 -23.40
N ILE A 548 5.30 -21.94 -22.59
CA ILE A 548 5.08 -21.51 -21.19
C ILE A 548 4.27 -20.22 -21.12
N LEU A 549 4.52 -19.25 -21.99
CA LEU A 549 3.74 -18.01 -22.04
C LEU A 549 2.28 -18.28 -22.48
N GLN A 550 2.08 -19.17 -23.46
CA GLN A 550 0.74 -19.62 -23.87
C GLN A 550 0.03 -20.38 -22.75
N TYR A 551 0.71 -21.32 -22.09
CA TYR A 551 0.16 -22.03 -20.94
C TYR A 551 -0.33 -21.06 -19.86
N ARG A 552 0.48 -20.06 -19.50
CA ARG A 552 0.08 -19.05 -18.51
C ARG A 552 -1.12 -18.21 -18.95
N LEU A 553 -1.20 -17.85 -20.22
CA LEU A 553 -2.35 -17.14 -20.78
C LEU A 553 -3.62 -18.00 -20.66
N TYR A 554 -3.57 -19.25 -21.13
CA TYR A 554 -4.71 -20.17 -21.07
C TYR A 554 -5.10 -20.51 -19.64
N GLN A 555 -4.14 -20.78 -18.78
CA GLN A 555 -4.37 -21.04 -17.35
C GLN A 555 -5.07 -19.87 -16.66
N LYS A 556 -4.64 -18.63 -16.94
CA LYS A 556 -5.28 -17.43 -16.40
C LYS A 556 -6.70 -17.25 -16.93
N LEU A 557 -6.90 -17.45 -18.23
CA LEU A 557 -8.23 -17.36 -18.84
C LEU A 557 -9.18 -18.42 -18.25
N ASN A 558 -8.72 -19.66 -18.11
CA ASN A 558 -9.54 -20.72 -17.54
C ASN A 558 -9.85 -20.50 -16.05
N SER A 559 -8.81 -20.34 -15.21
CA SER A 559 -9.01 -20.28 -13.75
C SER A 559 -9.68 -18.99 -13.28
N THR A 560 -9.30 -17.83 -13.84
CA THR A 560 -9.81 -16.53 -13.38
C THR A 560 -11.13 -16.17 -14.02
N TYR A 561 -11.25 -16.38 -15.33
CA TYR A 561 -12.45 -15.92 -16.06
C TYR A 561 -13.46 -17.04 -16.27
N VAL A 562 -13.09 -18.19 -16.80
CA VAL A 562 -14.07 -19.28 -16.99
C VAL A 562 -14.60 -19.79 -15.66
N GLU A 563 -13.73 -20.37 -14.82
CA GLU A 563 -14.14 -20.95 -13.54
C GLU A 563 -14.62 -19.88 -12.54
N GLY A 564 -14.00 -18.69 -12.59
CA GLY A 564 -14.39 -17.57 -11.74
C GLY A 564 -15.79 -17.05 -12.05
N LEU A 565 -16.13 -16.85 -13.32
CA LEU A 565 -17.46 -16.38 -13.73
C LEU A 565 -18.55 -17.42 -13.49
N LEU A 566 -18.30 -18.70 -13.85
CA LEU A 566 -19.28 -19.78 -13.66
C LEU A 566 -19.71 -19.99 -12.20
N LYS A 567 -18.88 -19.61 -11.23
CA LYS A 567 -19.20 -19.72 -9.79
C LYS A 567 -20.13 -18.62 -9.29
N VAL A 568 -20.24 -17.51 -10.00
CA VAL A 568 -20.97 -16.31 -9.56
C VAL A 568 -22.17 -15.97 -10.43
N ILE A 569 -22.52 -16.84 -11.38
CA ILE A 569 -23.76 -16.74 -12.15
C ILE A 569 -24.95 -16.99 -11.20
N GLY A 570 -25.86 -16.04 -11.14
CA GLY A 570 -27.09 -16.13 -10.37
C GLY A 570 -28.10 -17.10 -10.99
N PRO A 571 -29.16 -17.44 -10.26
CA PRO A 571 -30.22 -18.32 -10.76
C PRO A 571 -31.02 -17.74 -11.95
N ASP A 572 -30.89 -16.44 -12.17
CA ASP A 572 -31.46 -15.69 -13.30
C ASP A 572 -30.54 -15.66 -14.54
N GLY A 573 -29.38 -16.34 -14.47
CA GLY A 573 -28.38 -16.36 -15.53
C GLY A 573 -27.53 -15.11 -15.63
N ARG A 574 -27.63 -14.22 -14.63
CA ARG A 574 -26.88 -12.95 -14.59
C ARG A 574 -25.74 -12.97 -13.58
N ILE A 575 -24.78 -12.10 -13.80
CA ILE A 575 -23.68 -11.82 -12.87
C ILE A 575 -23.95 -10.46 -12.22
N HIS A 576 -24.07 -10.45 -10.90
CA HIS A 576 -24.31 -9.28 -10.08
C HIS A 576 -23.01 -8.82 -9.41
N SER A 577 -22.19 -8.07 -10.16
CA SER A 577 -20.93 -7.54 -9.64
C SER A 577 -21.17 -6.40 -8.66
N ASN A 578 -20.35 -6.32 -7.60
CA ASN A 578 -20.37 -5.21 -6.64
C ASN A 578 -19.49 -4.07 -7.15
N PHE A 579 -20.07 -2.88 -7.35
CA PHE A 579 -19.34 -1.66 -7.70
C PHE A 579 -19.04 -0.85 -6.45
N LEU A 580 -17.75 -0.57 -6.19
CA LEU A 580 -17.29 0.07 -4.97
C LEU A 580 -16.76 1.48 -5.27
N GLN A 581 -17.24 2.50 -4.53
CA GLN A 581 -16.84 3.89 -4.69
C GLN A 581 -15.63 4.26 -3.83
N THR A 582 -15.36 3.54 -2.74
CA THR A 582 -14.45 3.96 -1.67
C THR A 582 -13.09 3.27 -1.69
N GLU A 583 -12.79 2.44 -2.71
CA GLU A 583 -11.55 1.65 -2.76
C GLU A 583 -10.38 2.41 -3.41
N ALA A 584 -10.63 3.12 -4.50
CA ALA A 584 -9.57 3.75 -5.27
C ALA A 584 -9.25 5.16 -4.79
N ARG A 585 -7.99 5.43 -4.45
CA ARG A 585 -7.52 6.76 -4.01
C ARG A 585 -7.64 7.86 -5.07
N THR A 586 -7.86 7.49 -6.33
CA THR A 586 -8.01 8.41 -7.47
C THR A 586 -9.44 8.84 -7.73
N GLY A 587 -10.42 8.29 -7.02
CA GLY A 587 -11.83 8.48 -7.30
C GLY A 587 -12.43 7.51 -8.30
N ARG A 588 -11.63 6.61 -8.91
CA ARG A 588 -12.15 5.57 -9.81
C ARG A 588 -13.05 4.58 -9.07
N LEU A 589 -14.00 3.99 -9.79
CA LEU A 589 -14.77 2.86 -9.31
C LEU A 589 -13.92 1.58 -9.31
N SER A 590 -14.24 0.66 -8.45
CA SER A 590 -13.72 -0.71 -8.43
C SER A 590 -14.88 -1.68 -8.56
N SER A 591 -14.63 -2.84 -9.16
CA SER A 591 -15.62 -3.92 -9.31
C SER A 591 -15.08 -5.18 -8.65
N THR A 592 -15.93 -5.87 -7.87
CA THR A 592 -15.54 -7.09 -7.14
C THR A 592 -16.65 -8.14 -7.20
N GLU A 593 -16.26 -9.38 -7.07
CA GLU A 593 -17.16 -10.53 -6.97
C GLU A 593 -18.18 -10.67 -8.14
N PRO A 594 -17.70 -10.70 -9.40
CA PRO A 594 -16.33 -10.68 -9.89
C PRO A 594 -15.85 -9.28 -10.30
N ASN A 595 -14.52 -9.10 -10.51
CA ASN A 595 -14.02 -7.86 -11.11
C ASN A 595 -14.21 -7.88 -12.64
N LEU A 596 -15.29 -7.27 -13.12
CA LEU A 596 -15.61 -7.18 -14.55
C LEU A 596 -14.75 -6.16 -15.30
N GLN A 597 -14.10 -5.22 -14.60
CA GLN A 597 -13.23 -4.22 -15.23
C GLN A 597 -11.89 -4.80 -15.73
N ASN A 598 -11.58 -6.04 -15.34
CA ASN A 598 -10.36 -6.74 -15.75
C ASN A 598 -10.56 -7.77 -16.86
N ILE A 599 -11.75 -7.84 -17.49
CA ILE A 599 -12.00 -8.73 -18.63
C ILE A 599 -11.03 -8.33 -19.77
N PRO A 600 -10.16 -9.25 -20.24
CA PRO A 600 -9.10 -8.91 -21.19
C PRO A 600 -9.64 -8.52 -22.56
N ILE A 601 -8.97 -7.55 -23.21
CA ILE A 601 -9.30 -7.08 -24.56
C ILE A 601 -8.12 -7.15 -25.53
N ARG A 602 -6.89 -7.18 -25.03
CA ARG A 602 -5.69 -7.00 -25.86
C ARG A 602 -5.31 -8.23 -26.71
N THR A 603 -5.74 -9.41 -26.32
CA THR A 603 -5.47 -10.65 -27.03
C THR A 603 -6.75 -11.15 -27.67
N GLU A 604 -6.67 -11.79 -28.84
CA GLU A 604 -7.82 -12.34 -29.54
C GLU A 604 -8.64 -13.30 -28.65
N LEU A 605 -7.98 -14.23 -27.97
CA LEU A 605 -8.64 -15.15 -27.04
C LEU A 605 -9.23 -14.44 -25.82
N GLY A 606 -8.55 -13.41 -25.31
CA GLY A 606 -9.05 -12.62 -24.21
C GLY A 606 -10.31 -11.82 -24.59
N SER A 607 -10.31 -11.19 -25.76
CA SER A 607 -11.46 -10.42 -26.25
C SER A 607 -12.71 -11.29 -26.47
N ARG A 608 -12.53 -12.57 -26.82
CA ARG A 608 -13.66 -13.54 -26.93
C ARG A 608 -14.45 -13.67 -25.63
N MET A 609 -13.86 -13.42 -24.48
CA MET A 609 -14.59 -13.43 -23.20
C MET A 609 -15.72 -12.39 -23.18
N ARG A 610 -15.57 -11.27 -23.88
CA ARG A 610 -16.62 -10.25 -23.98
C ARG A 610 -17.84 -10.72 -24.78
N ALA A 611 -17.67 -11.69 -25.68
CA ALA A 611 -18.77 -12.25 -26.44
C ALA A 611 -19.80 -13.05 -25.62
N PHE A 612 -19.38 -13.51 -24.41
CA PHE A 612 -20.27 -14.26 -23.52
C PHE A 612 -21.13 -13.34 -22.62
N PHE A 613 -20.90 -12.03 -22.61
CA PHE A 613 -21.80 -11.06 -22.00
C PHE A 613 -22.82 -10.63 -23.05
N VAL A 614 -24.07 -11.11 -22.94
CA VAL A 614 -25.08 -11.07 -23.98
C VAL A 614 -26.30 -10.25 -23.58
N ALA A 615 -27.01 -9.73 -24.56
CA ALA A 615 -28.32 -9.14 -24.33
C ALA A 615 -29.39 -10.25 -24.26
N PRO A 616 -30.46 -10.08 -23.45
CA PRO A 616 -31.63 -10.93 -23.47
C PRO A 616 -32.28 -10.98 -24.86
N GLU A 617 -33.16 -11.99 -25.13
CA GLU A 617 -33.93 -12.04 -26.34
C GLU A 617 -34.81 -10.77 -26.49
N GLY A 618 -34.80 -10.14 -27.65
CA GLY A 618 -35.51 -8.89 -27.94
C GLY A 618 -34.81 -7.63 -27.40
N CYS A 619 -33.58 -7.76 -26.83
CA CYS A 619 -32.74 -6.67 -26.37
C CYS A 619 -31.43 -6.63 -27.13
N GLU A 620 -30.74 -5.50 -27.00
CA GLU A 620 -29.40 -5.23 -27.48
C GLU A 620 -28.54 -4.58 -26.36
N LEU A 621 -27.23 -4.71 -26.45
CA LEU A 621 -26.28 -3.94 -25.65
C LEU A 621 -25.89 -2.69 -26.44
N VAL A 622 -25.89 -1.56 -25.75
CA VAL A 622 -25.42 -0.27 -26.24
C VAL A 622 -24.20 0.10 -25.44
N ASP A 623 -23.04 0.12 -26.07
CA ASP A 623 -21.75 0.49 -25.48
C ASP A 623 -21.35 1.88 -25.95
N ALA A 624 -20.89 2.71 -25.02
CA ALA A 624 -20.41 4.06 -25.32
C ALA A 624 -19.11 4.32 -24.58
N ASP A 625 -18.04 4.61 -25.35
CA ASP A 625 -16.67 4.81 -24.84
C ASP A 625 -16.15 6.22 -25.12
N TYR A 626 -15.48 6.83 -24.16
CA TYR A 626 -14.82 8.13 -24.33
C TYR A 626 -13.57 8.03 -25.18
N SER A 627 -13.52 8.78 -26.26
CA SER A 627 -12.32 8.90 -27.07
C SER A 627 -11.26 9.74 -26.38
N GLN A 628 -10.23 9.10 -25.81
CA GLN A 628 -9.01 9.73 -25.27
C GLN A 628 -9.30 10.82 -24.20
N ILE A 629 -10.22 10.56 -23.28
CA ILE A 629 -10.67 11.52 -22.27
C ILE A 629 -9.52 12.17 -21.50
N GLU A 630 -8.52 11.38 -21.04
CA GLU A 630 -7.41 11.89 -20.23
C GLU A 630 -6.53 12.88 -21.02
N LEU A 631 -6.30 12.67 -22.31
CA LEU A 631 -5.54 13.61 -23.16
C LEU A 631 -6.34 14.89 -23.48
N ARG A 632 -7.66 14.78 -23.65
CA ARG A 632 -8.55 15.95 -23.81
C ARG A 632 -8.57 16.79 -22.54
N LEU A 633 -8.60 16.15 -21.37
CA LEU A 633 -8.49 16.82 -20.07
C LEU A 633 -7.13 17.48 -19.88
N LEU A 634 -6.05 16.83 -20.30
CA LEU A 634 -4.71 17.41 -20.25
C LEU A 634 -4.63 18.66 -21.14
N ALA A 635 -5.17 18.60 -22.36
CA ALA A 635 -5.23 19.74 -23.29
C ALA A 635 -6.06 20.90 -22.71
N HIS A 636 -7.18 20.61 -22.06
CA HIS A 636 -8.00 21.63 -21.40
C HIS A 636 -7.28 22.24 -20.19
N ALA A 637 -6.76 21.41 -19.28
CA ALA A 637 -6.15 21.86 -18.03
C ALA A 637 -4.82 22.60 -18.25
N SER A 638 -4.01 22.16 -19.22
CA SER A 638 -2.75 22.82 -19.56
C SER A 638 -2.92 24.09 -20.39
N GLY A 639 -4.07 24.23 -21.08
CA GLY A 639 -4.29 25.31 -22.02
C GLY A 639 -3.38 25.32 -23.25
N ASP A 640 -2.65 24.20 -23.50
CA ASP A 640 -1.71 24.07 -24.61
C ASP A 640 -2.42 24.27 -25.96
N GLU A 641 -2.05 25.32 -26.69
CA GLU A 641 -2.72 25.69 -27.95
C GLU A 641 -2.60 24.60 -29.01
N ALA A 642 -1.41 23.99 -29.15
CA ALA A 642 -1.16 23.00 -30.16
C ALA A 642 -1.94 21.70 -29.91
N MET A 643 -2.09 21.29 -28.65
CA MET A 643 -2.86 20.12 -28.26
C MET A 643 -4.39 20.38 -28.37
N ARG A 644 -4.84 21.57 -27.95
CA ARG A 644 -6.24 21.97 -28.07
C ARG A 644 -6.69 22.06 -29.54
N GLU A 645 -5.88 22.69 -30.39
CA GLU A 645 -6.16 22.82 -31.82
C GLU A 645 -6.29 21.44 -32.51
N ALA A 646 -5.43 20.49 -32.18
CA ALA A 646 -5.51 19.12 -32.72
C ALA A 646 -6.87 18.47 -32.40
N PHE A 647 -7.36 18.60 -31.17
CA PHE A 647 -8.67 18.07 -30.80
C PHE A 647 -9.84 18.82 -31.41
N LEU A 648 -9.78 20.15 -31.46
CA LEU A 648 -10.85 20.98 -32.09
C LEU A 648 -11.01 20.73 -33.59
N GLN A 649 -9.92 20.38 -34.26
CA GLN A 649 -9.92 20.01 -35.68
C GLN A 649 -10.20 18.52 -35.93
N GLY A 650 -10.50 17.72 -34.89
CA GLY A 650 -10.78 16.28 -35.00
C GLY A 650 -9.57 15.47 -35.47
N ARG A 651 -8.35 15.97 -35.32
CA ARG A 651 -7.14 15.25 -35.71
C ARG A 651 -6.81 14.14 -34.71
N ASP A 652 -6.19 13.08 -35.22
CA ASP A 652 -5.59 12.03 -34.35
C ASP A 652 -4.42 12.63 -33.57
N ILE A 653 -4.60 12.81 -32.25
CA ILE A 653 -3.60 13.43 -31.38
C ILE A 653 -2.25 12.68 -31.39
N HIS A 654 -2.24 11.35 -31.50
CA HIS A 654 -1.00 10.57 -31.54
C HIS A 654 -0.28 10.78 -32.87
N ARG A 655 -1.00 10.88 -33.97
CA ARG A 655 -0.47 11.23 -35.28
C ARG A 655 0.08 12.66 -35.29
N SER A 656 -0.71 13.62 -34.82
CA SER A 656 -0.30 15.02 -34.71
C SER A 656 0.91 15.21 -33.81
N THR A 657 0.98 14.45 -32.68
CA THR A 657 2.16 14.46 -31.81
C THR A 657 3.39 13.92 -32.55
N ALA A 658 3.26 12.79 -33.26
CA ALA A 658 4.35 12.23 -34.05
C ALA A 658 4.83 13.22 -35.12
N ALA A 659 3.91 13.79 -35.91
CA ALA A 659 4.24 14.76 -36.96
C ALA A 659 5.07 15.93 -36.42
N LYS A 660 4.65 16.52 -35.31
CA LYS A 660 5.34 17.63 -34.65
C LYS A 660 6.69 17.20 -34.06
N MET A 661 6.76 16.06 -33.38
CA MET A 661 7.99 15.58 -32.77
C MET A 661 9.08 15.20 -33.79
N TYR A 662 8.67 14.65 -34.93
CA TYR A 662 9.63 14.23 -36.00
C TYR A 662 9.75 15.27 -37.09
N HIS A 663 9.03 16.41 -37.03
CA HIS A 663 9.03 17.51 -38.02
C HIS A 663 8.66 17.02 -39.42
N ILE A 664 7.65 16.16 -39.53
CA ILE A 664 7.14 15.61 -40.78
C ILE A 664 5.63 15.92 -40.94
N PRO A 665 5.13 15.95 -42.19
CA PRO A 665 3.66 16.07 -42.41
C PRO A 665 2.87 14.91 -41.79
N ASP A 666 1.62 15.16 -41.42
CA ASP A 666 0.72 14.13 -40.83
C ASP A 666 0.61 12.87 -41.72
N GLU A 667 0.62 13.06 -43.05
CA GLU A 667 0.52 12.00 -44.04
C GLU A 667 1.71 11.04 -44.04
N GLU A 668 2.89 11.53 -43.66
CA GLU A 668 4.13 10.74 -43.58
C GLU A 668 4.29 9.98 -42.27
N VAL A 669 3.38 10.18 -41.29
CA VAL A 669 3.41 9.46 -40.00
C VAL A 669 3.03 7.99 -40.20
N THR A 670 4.01 7.12 -40.05
CA THR A 670 3.82 5.66 -40.12
C THR A 670 3.08 5.12 -38.87
N PRO A 671 2.45 3.93 -38.95
CA PRO A 671 1.84 3.28 -37.78
C PRO A 671 2.80 3.10 -36.61
N ALA A 672 4.10 2.83 -36.89
CA ALA A 672 5.15 2.70 -35.87
C ALA A 672 5.41 4.02 -35.15
N LEU A 673 5.55 5.15 -35.89
CA LEU A 673 5.76 6.49 -35.31
C LEU A 673 4.53 6.90 -34.47
N ARG A 674 3.32 6.64 -34.97
CA ARG A 674 2.08 6.88 -34.23
C ARG A 674 2.02 6.09 -32.93
N SER A 675 2.43 4.81 -32.96
CA SER A 675 2.48 3.95 -31.76
C SER A 675 3.51 4.47 -30.74
N SER A 676 4.68 4.90 -31.21
CA SER A 676 5.69 5.52 -30.34
C SER A 676 5.17 6.81 -29.70
N ALA A 677 4.51 7.67 -30.47
CA ALA A 677 3.91 8.91 -29.95
C ALA A 677 2.76 8.59 -28.94
N LYS A 678 1.97 7.53 -29.17
CA LYS A 678 0.99 7.05 -28.20
C LYS A 678 1.63 6.67 -26.86
N ALA A 679 2.71 5.89 -26.90
CA ALA A 679 3.44 5.49 -25.68
C ALA A 679 4.07 6.71 -24.96
N ILE A 680 4.53 7.71 -25.70
CA ILE A 680 5.09 8.95 -25.14
C ILE A 680 3.99 9.81 -24.52
N ASN A 681 2.87 10.04 -25.20
CA ASN A 681 1.73 10.81 -24.69
C ASN A 681 1.25 10.28 -23.32
N PHE A 682 1.01 8.96 -23.24
CA PHE A 682 0.63 8.32 -21.99
C PHE A 682 1.77 8.25 -20.98
N GLY A 683 3.00 8.01 -21.45
CA GLY A 683 4.19 7.96 -20.60
C GLY A 683 4.40 9.26 -19.82
N ILE A 684 4.30 10.39 -20.49
CA ILE A 684 4.45 11.73 -19.88
C ILE A 684 3.29 12.01 -18.91
N MET A 685 2.08 11.75 -19.32
CA MET A 685 0.90 11.93 -18.48
C MET A 685 1.00 11.11 -17.19
N TYR A 686 1.48 9.86 -17.27
CA TYR A 686 1.70 9.01 -16.09
C TYR A 686 3.03 9.25 -15.37
N GLY A 687 3.79 10.27 -15.77
CA GLY A 687 5.06 10.65 -15.12
C GLY A 687 6.16 9.60 -15.27
N LYS A 688 6.17 8.82 -16.38
CA LYS A 688 7.26 7.90 -16.70
C LYS A 688 8.53 8.68 -17.01
N GLY A 689 9.66 8.29 -16.40
CA GLY A 689 10.97 8.82 -16.72
C GLY A 689 11.58 8.11 -17.94
N ALA A 690 12.71 8.65 -18.45
CA ALA A 690 13.43 8.16 -19.62
C ALA A 690 13.76 6.65 -19.55
N PHE A 691 14.13 6.14 -18.38
CA PHE A 691 14.41 4.71 -18.18
C PHE A 691 13.19 3.82 -18.42
N SER A 692 12.01 4.19 -17.93
CA SER A 692 10.79 3.41 -18.15
C SER A 692 10.35 3.48 -19.61
N LEU A 693 10.41 4.69 -20.21
CA LEU A 693 10.03 4.92 -21.59
C LEU A 693 10.96 4.20 -22.58
N SER A 694 12.27 4.12 -22.28
CA SER A 694 13.23 3.40 -23.12
C SER A 694 12.91 1.92 -23.26
N ARG A 695 12.41 1.31 -22.18
CA ARG A 695 11.96 -0.10 -22.18
C ARG A 695 10.68 -0.30 -22.98
N ASP A 696 9.70 0.60 -22.81
CA ASP A 696 8.43 0.51 -23.53
C ASP A 696 8.62 0.66 -25.06
N LEU A 697 9.58 1.47 -25.47
CA LEU A 697 9.86 1.74 -26.89
C LEU A 697 10.98 0.86 -27.49
N GLY A 698 11.72 0.11 -26.66
CA GLY A 698 12.86 -0.69 -27.11
C GLY A 698 14.06 0.15 -27.62
N ILE A 699 14.23 1.38 -27.08
CA ILE A 699 15.29 2.34 -27.45
C ILE A 699 16.24 2.58 -26.28
N SER A 700 17.36 3.28 -26.54
CA SER A 700 18.28 3.68 -25.47
C SER A 700 17.65 4.71 -24.51
N VAL A 701 18.14 4.77 -23.26
CA VAL A 701 17.70 5.76 -22.27
C VAL A 701 17.97 7.20 -22.76
N LYS A 702 19.06 7.41 -23.48
CA LYS A 702 19.44 8.71 -24.06
C LYS A 702 18.45 9.17 -25.13
N GLU A 703 17.99 8.26 -26.00
CA GLU A 703 16.98 8.56 -27.02
C GLU A 703 15.61 8.82 -26.35
N ALA A 704 15.24 8.04 -25.33
CA ALA A 704 14.01 8.26 -24.57
C ALA A 704 14.01 9.63 -23.85
N ASP A 705 15.16 10.07 -23.31
CA ASP A 705 15.29 11.39 -22.69
C ASP A 705 15.17 12.52 -23.73
N ALA A 706 15.78 12.35 -24.90
CA ALA A 706 15.61 13.27 -26.00
C ALA A 706 14.16 13.37 -26.49
N PHE A 707 13.43 12.25 -26.54
CA PHE A 707 12.01 12.25 -26.88
C PHE A 707 11.15 12.96 -25.86
N LEU A 708 11.38 12.71 -24.55
CA LEU A 708 10.67 13.41 -23.47
C LEU A 708 10.88 14.93 -23.58
N LYS A 709 12.12 15.36 -23.78
CA LYS A 709 12.45 16.78 -23.93
C LYS A 709 11.79 17.39 -25.16
N ASN A 710 11.89 16.75 -26.32
CA ASN A 710 11.25 17.21 -27.55
C ASN A 710 9.73 17.31 -27.42
N TYR A 711 9.09 16.38 -26.71
CA TYR A 711 7.66 16.46 -26.42
C TYR A 711 7.30 17.69 -25.58
N LEU A 712 8.04 17.94 -24.49
CA LEU A 712 7.80 19.08 -23.61
C LEU A 712 8.10 20.40 -24.31
N ASP A 713 9.08 20.44 -25.21
CA ASP A 713 9.36 21.61 -26.07
C ASP A 713 8.25 21.81 -27.13
N THR A 714 7.61 20.72 -27.58
CA THR A 714 6.48 20.77 -28.55
C THR A 714 5.17 21.22 -27.89
N PHE A 715 4.96 20.86 -26.61
CA PHE A 715 3.79 21.18 -25.82
C PHE A 715 4.16 21.96 -24.54
N PRO A 716 4.60 23.22 -24.66
CA PRO A 716 5.10 23.98 -23.50
C PRO A 716 4.02 24.26 -22.44
N GLY A 717 2.74 24.33 -22.85
CA GLY A 717 1.62 24.45 -21.91
C GLY A 717 1.50 23.23 -21.00
N VAL A 718 1.76 22.01 -21.53
CA VAL A 718 1.74 20.78 -20.75
C VAL A 718 2.89 20.77 -19.73
N ASP A 719 4.12 21.15 -20.12
CA ASP A 719 5.25 21.27 -19.20
C ASP A 719 4.97 22.27 -18.07
N GLY A 720 4.47 23.46 -18.44
CA GLY A 720 4.08 24.50 -17.48
C GLY A 720 3.05 24.01 -16.47
N TYR A 721 1.99 23.33 -16.94
CA TYR A 721 0.95 22.75 -16.11
C TYR A 721 1.53 21.71 -15.14
N MET A 722 2.35 20.78 -15.61
CA MET A 722 2.94 19.75 -14.78
C MET A 722 3.83 20.32 -13.67
N ARG A 723 4.64 21.33 -14.00
CA ARG A 723 5.52 21.99 -13.02
C ARG A 723 4.72 22.78 -11.98
N SER A 724 3.73 23.55 -12.41
CA SER A 724 2.87 24.32 -11.49
C SER A 724 2.08 23.40 -10.58
N THR A 725 1.52 22.29 -11.11
CA THR A 725 0.79 21.29 -10.29
C THR A 725 1.66 20.70 -9.19
N ILE A 726 2.92 20.38 -9.48
CA ILE A 726 3.85 19.86 -8.45
C ILE A 726 4.20 20.95 -7.43
N ALA A 727 4.43 22.20 -7.88
CA ALA A 727 4.75 23.31 -6.99
C ALA A 727 3.60 23.61 -6.03
N ASP A 728 2.39 23.71 -6.58
CA ASP A 728 1.15 23.89 -5.82
C ASP A 728 0.90 22.75 -4.82
N ALA A 729 1.14 21.51 -5.26
CA ALA A 729 0.98 20.34 -4.39
C ALA A 729 1.98 20.33 -3.23
N LYS A 730 3.21 20.80 -3.46
CA LYS A 730 4.23 20.95 -2.39
C LYS A 730 3.85 22.01 -1.37
N GLU A 731 3.23 23.11 -1.82
CA GLU A 731 2.77 24.20 -0.96
C GLU A 731 1.52 23.81 -0.17
N LYS A 732 0.51 23.24 -0.86
CA LYS A 732 -0.80 22.92 -0.27
C LYS A 732 -0.83 21.59 0.49
N GLY A 733 0.10 20.66 0.21
CA GLY A 733 0.10 19.30 0.73
C GLY A 733 -0.87 18.34 0.03
N TYR A 734 -1.61 18.79 -0.97
CA TYR A 734 -2.57 17.97 -1.72
C TYR A 734 -2.69 18.44 -3.18
N VAL A 735 -3.28 17.58 -4.01
CA VAL A 735 -3.77 17.93 -5.35
C VAL A 735 -5.29 17.79 -5.42
N SER A 736 -5.91 18.45 -6.41
CA SER A 736 -7.37 18.35 -6.62
C SER A 736 -7.71 18.10 -8.10
N THR A 737 -8.88 17.45 -8.32
CA THR A 737 -9.51 17.36 -9.63
C THR A 737 -10.18 18.69 -10.00
N LEU A 738 -10.65 18.82 -11.23
CA LEU A 738 -11.45 19.97 -11.66
C LEU A 738 -12.81 20.07 -10.94
N PHE A 739 -13.26 18.99 -10.32
CA PHE A 739 -14.46 18.96 -9.48
C PHE A 739 -14.17 19.22 -7.99
N GLY A 740 -12.91 19.46 -7.63
CA GLY A 740 -12.51 19.78 -6.25
C GLY A 740 -12.21 18.55 -5.38
N ARG A 741 -12.27 17.31 -5.91
CA ARG A 741 -11.83 16.11 -5.17
C ARG A 741 -10.39 16.26 -4.76
N ARG A 742 -10.08 16.09 -3.47
CA ARG A 742 -8.74 16.27 -2.93
C ARG A 742 -8.03 14.94 -2.67
N ARG A 743 -6.72 14.94 -2.89
CA ARG A 743 -5.84 13.85 -2.50
C ARG A 743 -4.61 14.41 -1.81
N ALA A 744 -4.46 14.13 -0.53
CA ALA A 744 -3.27 14.48 0.23
C ALA A 744 -2.04 13.70 -0.30
N LEU A 745 -0.89 14.37 -0.36
CA LEU A 745 0.37 13.83 -0.88
C LEU A 745 1.53 14.10 0.10
N PRO A 746 1.54 13.47 1.28
CA PRO A 746 2.61 13.65 2.26
C PRO A 746 3.98 13.20 1.72
N GLU A 747 4.01 12.35 0.69
CA GLU A 747 5.21 11.88 0.01
C GLU A 747 6.05 13.02 -0.57
N LEU A 748 5.44 14.15 -0.93
CA LEU A 748 6.13 15.30 -1.54
C LEU A 748 7.13 15.98 -0.59
N SER A 749 6.90 15.88 0.72
CA SER A 749 7.79 16.42 1.75
C SER A 749 8.89 15.45 2.19
N SER A 750 8.91 14.22 1.68
CA SER A 750 9.91 13.22 2.05
C SER A 750 11.32 13.57 1.58
N THR A 751 12.31 13.37 2.44
CA THR A 751 13.73 13.48 2.10
C THR A 751 14.21 12.33 1.22
N ASN A 752 13.50 11.19 1.24
CA ASN A 752 13.79 10.05 0.38
C ASN A 752 13.40 10.37 -1.07
N PHE A 753 14.39 10.40 -1.97
CA PHE A 753 14.19 10.70 -3.39
C PHE A 753 13.16 9.78 -4.07
N GLN A 754 13.17 8.48 -3.77
CA GLN A 754 12.23 7.53 -4.40
C GLN A 754 10.78 7.79 -3.96
N VAL A 755 10.57 8.06 -2.67
CA VAL A 755 9.25 8.40 -2.11
C VAL A 755 8.77 9.73 -2.69
N ARG A 756 9.61 10.76 -2.68
CA ARG A 756 9.29 12.09 -3.22
C ARG A 756 8.99 12.03 -4.73
N SER A 757 9.81 11.32 -5.51
CA SER A 757 9.57 11.11 -6.94
C SER A 757 8.26 10.35 -7.21
N GLY A 758 7.89 9.41 -6.32
CA GLY A 758 6.57 8.77 -6.31
C GLY A 758 5.44 9.78 -6.08
N GLY A 759 5.60 10.67 -5.09
CA GLY A 759 4.68 11.77 -4.80
C GLY A 759 4.50 12.72 -5.99
N GLU A 760 5.58 13.11 -6.66
CA GLU A 760 5.54 13.96 -7.85
C GLU A 760 4.80 13.30 -9.02
N ARG A 761 4.94 12.00 -9.21
CA ARG A 761 4.13 11.26 -10.21
C ARG A 761 2.65 11.27 -9.86
N MET A 762 2.32 11.02 -8.59
CA MET A 762 0.93 11.09 -8.11
C MET A 762 0.35 12.50 -8.28
N ALA A 763 1.14 13.53 -8.03
CA ALA A 763 0.71 14.93 -8.23
C ALA A 763 0.35 15.24 -9.68
N ARG A 764 1.10 14.72 -10.65
CA ARG A 764 0.80 14.90 -12.08
C ARG A 764 -0.45 14.13 -12.52
N ASN A 765 -0.58 12.88 -12.07
CA ASN A 765 -1.63 11.97 -12.55
C ASN A 765 -3.01 12.25 -11.94
N THR A 766 -3.05 12.50 -10.63
CA THR A 766 -4.32 12.55 -9.89
C THR A 766 -5.30 13.60 -10.43
N PRO A 767 -4.89 14.82 -10.79
CA PRO A 767 -5.83 15.81 -11.34
C PRO A 767 -6.51 15.34 -12.62
N ILE A 768 -5.77 14.70 -13.52
CA ILE A 768 -6.31 14.26 -14.83
C ILE A 768 -7.13 12.98 -14.67
N GLN A 769 -6.56 11.93 -14.07
CA GLN A 769 -7.26 10.65 -13.86
C GLN A 769 -8.47 10.79 -12.95
N GLY A 770 -8.35 11.58 -11.87
CA GLY A 770 -9.46 11.84 -10.97
C GLY A 770 -10.57 12.63 -11.63
N THR A 771 -10.25 13.64 -12.47
CA THR A 771 -11.26 14.38 -13.24
C THR A 771 -11.96 13.47 -14.24
N ALA A 772 -11.25 12.57 -14.94
CA ALA A 772 -11.87 11.58 -15.82
C ALA A 772 -12.84 10.68 -15.03
N ALA A 773 -12.45 10.21 -13.84
CA ALA A 773 -13.33 9.43 -12.99
C ALA A 773 -14.57 10.21 -12.52
N ASP A 774 -14.42 11.49 -12.16
CA ASP A 774 -15.55 12.33 -11.78
C ASP A 774 -16.51 12.54 -12.95
N ILE A 775 -16.01 12.71 -14.19
CA ILE A 775 -16.80 12.84 -15.40
C ILE A 775 -17.60 11.57 -15.68
N ILE A 776 -17.00 10.40 -15.65
CA ILE A 776 -17.68 9.11 -15.83
C ILE A 776 -18.80 8.95 -14.81
N LYS A 777 -18.53 9.21 -13.54
CA LYS A 777 -19.51 9.15 -12.46
C LYS A 777 -20.70 10.09 -12.70
N LEU A 778 -20.40 11.33 -13.10
CA LEU A 778 -21.44 12.30 -13.45
C LEU A 778 -22.26 11.86 -14.66
N ALA A 779 -21.61 11.33 -15.69
CA ALA A 779 -22.28 10.78 -16.87
C ALA A 779 -23.20 9.62 -16.50
N MET A 780 -22.74 8.69 -15.64
CA MET A 780 -23.58 7.56 -15.14
C MET A 780 -24.86 8.08 -14.46
N VAL A 781 -24.75 9.07 -13.58
CA VAL A 781 -25.90 9.67 -12.90
C VAL A 781 -26.85 10.32 -13.90
N ARG A 782 -26.34 11.06 -14.89
CA ARG A 782 -27.16 11.72 -15.92
C ARG A 782 -27.85 10.74 -16.86
N VAL A 783 -27.12 9.74 -17.37
CA VAL A 783 -27.68 8.68 -18.21
C VAL A 783 -28.79 7.95 -17.46
N TRP A 784 -28.52 7.48 -16.24
CA TRP A 784 -29.49 6.76 -15.41
C TRP A 784 -30.76 7.60 -15.17
N ARG A 785 -30.63 8.88 -14.82
CA ARG A 785 -31.77 9.79 -14.64
C ARG A 785 -32.53 10.03 -15.95
N ARG A 786 -31.83 10.18 -17.07
CA ARG A 786 -32.43 10.45 -18.37
C ARG A 786 -33.25 9.28 -18.90
N LEU A 787 -32.70 8.05 -18.83
CA LEU A 787 -33.43 6.83 -19.21
C LEU A 787 -34.74 6.69 -18.43
N ARG A 788 -34.71 6.93 -17.13
CA ARG A 788 -35.90 6.88 -16.26
C ARG A 788 -36.89 8.02 -16.54
N ALA A 789 -36.41 9.22 -16.75
CA ALA A 789 -37.24 10.39 -17.04
C ALA A 789 -37.99 10.23 -18.36
N GLU A 790 -37.42 9.55 -19.34
CA GLU A 790 -38.09 9.21 -20.60
C GLU A 790 -38.96 7.93 -20.50
N GLY A 791 -39.06 7.30 -19.34
CA GLY A 791 -39.87 6.10 -19.09
C GLY A 791 -39.38 4.86 -19.84
N MET A 792 -38.10 4.81 -20.20
CA MET A 792 -37.49 3.71 -20.92
C MET A 792 -37.31 2.47 -20.05
N GLN A 793 -37.39 1.28 -20.69
CA GLN A 793 -37.06 0.01 -20.05
C GLN A 793 -35.54 -0.25 -20.05
N SER A 794 -34.81 0.49 -20.86
CA SER A 794 -33.34 0.42 -20.94
C SER A 794 -32.68 0.66 -19.58
N ARG A 795 -31.61 -0.12 -19.27
CA ARG A 795 -30.92 -0.10 -17.97
C ARG A 795 -29.42 0.02 -18.14
N LEU A 796 -28.78 0.90 -17.35
CA LEU A 796 -27.34 0.94 -17.22
C LEU A 796 -26.92 -0.30 -16.42
N ILE A 797 -26.05 -1.15 -16.97
CA ILE A 797 -25.68 -2.45 -16.37
C ILE A 797 -24.20 -2.57 -16.04
N LEU A 798 -23.32 -1.87 -16.75
CA LEU A 798 -21.88 -2.04 -16.58
C LEU A 798 -21.12 -0.74 -16.85
N THR A 799 -20.01 -0.55 -16.14
CA THR A 799 -19.00 0.46 -16.43
C THR A 799 -17.62 -0.17 -16.38
N VAL A 800 -16.80 0.08 -17.40
CA VAL A 800 -15.43 -0.44 -17.50
C VAL A 800 -14.51 0.68 -17.97
N HIS A 801 -13.60 1.13 -17.10
CA HIS A 801 -12.70 2.27 -17.33
C HIS A 801 -13.46 3.56 -17.70
N ASP A 802 -13.50 3.93 -18.97
CA ASP A 802 -14.15 5.10 -19.58
C ASP A 802 -15.36 4.75 -20.45
N GLU A 803 -15.88 3.52 -20.33
CA GLU A 803 -16.96 2.91 -21.11
C GLU A 803 -18.21 2.69 -20.22
N LEU A 804 -19.42 2.96 -20.79
CA LEU A 804 -20.72 2.71 -20.18
C LEU A 804 -21.53 1.78 -21.06
N ILE A 805 -22.16 0.75 -20.46
CA ILE A 805 -22.96 -0.24 -21.19
C ILE A 805 -24.41 -0.22 -20.69
N VAL A 806 -25.33 -0.07 -21.61
CA VAL A 806 -26.77 -0.13 -21.38
C VAL A 806 -27.36 -1.38 -22.07
N GLU A 807 -28.20 -2.12 -21.36
CA GLU A 807 -29.08 -3.14 -21.90
C GLU A 807 -30.39 -2.45 -22.31
N ALA A 808 -30.77 -2.54 -23.55
CA ALA A 808 -31.95 -1.87 -24.12
C ALA A 808 -32.81 -2.81 -24.94
N PRO A 809 -34.14 -2.74 -24.83
CA PRO A 809 -35.01 -3.35 -25.83
C PRO A 809 -34.63 -2.87 -27.25
N GLU A 810 -34.72 -3.75 -28.27
CA GLU A 810 -34.35 -3.40 -29.66
C GLU A 810 -35.04 -2.11 -30.14
N ALA A 811 -36.29 -1.86 -29.71
CA ALA A 811 -37.04 -0.66 -30.07
C ALA A 811 -36.48 0.60 -29.42
N GLU A 812 -35.71 0.49 -28.31
CA GLU A 812 -35.14 1.61 -27.56
C GLU A 812 -33.64 1.80 -27.82
N ALA A 813 -32.95 0.81 -28.40
CA ALA A 813 -31.50 0.74 -28.52
C ALA A 813 -30.92 1.99 -29.22
N ALA A 814 -31.50 2.44 -30.32
CA ALA A 814 -31.05 3.65 -31.01
C ALA A 814 -31.20 4.91 -30.13
N ARG A 815 -32.31 5.02 -29.37
CA ARG A 815 -32.54 6.17 -28.47
C ARG A 815 -31.61 6.09 -27.26
N ALA A 816 -31.36 4.91 -26.73
CA ALA A 816 -30.40 4.71 -25.66
C ALA A 816 -28.98 5.14 -26.08
N ALA A 817 -28.56 4.82 -27.32
CA ALA A 817 -27.29 5.26 -27.89
C ALA A 817 -27.18 6.81 -27.97
N GLU A 818 -28.25 7.46 -28.46
CA GLU A 818 -28.29 8.94 -28.48
C GLU A 818 -28.20 9.56 -27.09
N ILE A 819 -28.89 8.98 -26.09
CA ILE A 819 -28.83 9.44 -24.69
C ILE A 819 -27.43 9.23 -24.12
N LEU A 820 -26.84 8.04 -24.29
CA LEU A 820 -25.47 7.79 -23.83
C LEU A 820 -24.50 8.79 -24.42
N GLN A 821 -24.47 8.93 -25.75
CA GLN A 821 -23.58 9.87 -26.42
C GLN A 821 -23.78 11.30 -25.93
N HIS A 822 -25.03 11.76 -25.90
CA HIS A 822 -25.34 13.14 -25.50
C HIS A 822 -24.95 13.42 -24.05
N GLU A 823 -25.36 12.57 -23.09
CA GLU A 823 -25.12 12.82 -21.67
C GLU A 823 -23.63 12.68 -21.31
N MET A 824 -22.88 11.79 -21.98
CA MET A 824 -21.47 11.65 -21.80
C MET A 824 -20.69 12.82 -22.42
N GLU A 825 -21.01 13.26 -23.64
CA GLU A 825 -20.30 14.38 -24.29
C GLU A 825 -20.58 15.72 -23.65
N HIS A 826 -21.79 15.95 -23.09
CA HIS A 826 -22.25 17.23 -22.59
C HIS A 826 -22.36 17.33 -21.06
N CYS A 827 -21.80 16.34 -20.34
CA CYS A 827 -21.81 16.40 -18.87
C CYS A 827 -20.96 17.56 -18.32
N VAL A 828 -19.97 18.04 -19.07
CA VAL A 828 -19.14 19.20 -18.76
C VAL A 828 -18.99 20.12 -19.99
N ASN A 829 -18.67 21.40 -19.75
CA ASN A 829 -18.40 22.36 -20.82
C ASN A 829 -16.94 22.83 -20.71
N TYR A 830 -16.03 22.12 -21.39
CA TYR A 830 -14.60 22.41 -21.41
C TYR A 830 -14.16 23.05 -22.75
N SER A 831 -12.97 23.66 -22.76
CA SER A 831 -12.37 24.25 -23.97
C SER A 831 -11.98 23.19 -25.03
N VAL A 832 -11.94 21.95 -24.65
CA VAL A 832 -11.76 20.78 -25.52
C VAL A 832 -13.00 19.91 -25.34
N PRO A 833 -13.83 19.71 -26.40
CA PRO A 833 -15.04 18.90 -26.28
C PRO A 833 -14.70 17.45 -26.00
N LEU A 834 -15.53 16.80 -25.18
CA LEU A 834 -15.49 15.34 -25.03
C LEU A 834 -16.10 14.71 -26.28
N SER A 835 -15.64 13.55 -26.65
CA SER A 835 -16.14 12.79 -27.80
C SER A 835 -16.38 11.36 -27.39
N VAL A 836 -17.53 10.81 -27.76
CA VAL A 836 -17.97 9.47 -27.41
C VAL A 836 -18.34 8.73 -28.70
N GLU A 837 -17.95 7.47 -28.78
CA GLU A 837 -18.39 6.54 -29.83
C GLU A 837 -19.37 5.56 -29.19
N ALA A 838 -20.62 5.54 -29.71
CA ALA A 838 -21.65 4.63 -29.27
C ALA A 838 -21.90 3.57 -30.34
N LYS A 839 -21.95 2.30 -29.95
CA LYS A 839 -22.22 1.13 -30.83
C LYS A 839 -23.27 0.22 -30.20
N ILE A 840 -23.94 -0.52 -31.05
CA ILE A 840 -25.03 -1.44 -30.68
C ILE A 840 -24.67 -2.86 -31.14
N GLY A 841 -24.90 -3.84 -30.28
CA GLY A 841 -24.63 -5.25 -30.62
C GLY A 841 -25.38 -6.24 -29.72
N ARG A 842 -25.41 -7.50 -30.13
CA ARG A 842 -26.09 -8.56 -29.36
C ARG A 842 -25.29 -9.04 -28.17
N ASN A 843 -24.00 -8.73 -28.13
CA ASN A 843 -23.09 -9.00 -27.01
C ASN A 843 -22.05 -7.89 -26.90
N TRP A 844 -21.34 -7.87 -25.78
CA TRP A 844 -20.38 -6.83 -25.50
C TRP A 844 -19.23 -6.73 -26.52
N LEU A 845 -18.77 -7.86 -27.10
CA LEU A 845 -17.72 -7.83 -28.13
C LEU A 845 -18.20 -7.14 -29.43
N GLN A 846 -19.47 -7.30 -29.80
CA GLN A 846 -20.05 -6.68 -31.00
C GLN A 846 -20.39 -5.20 -30.77
N ALA A 847 -20.76 -4.85 -29.56
CA ALA A 847 -21.10 -3.48 -29.20
C ALA A 847 -19.84 -2.60 -28.91
N HIS A 848 -18.65 -3.17 -28.76
CA HIS A 848 -17.37 -2.46 -28.45
C HIS A 848 -16.52 -2.18 -29.75
#